data_39fbcf48e19593dc770c0faae2efb8b2
#
_entry.id   39fbcf48e19593dc770c0faae2efb8b2
#
_cell.length_a   1.000
_cell.length_b   1.000
_cell.length_c   1.000
_cell.angle_alpha   90.00
_cell.angle_beta   90.00
_cell.angle_gamma   90.00
#
_symmetry.space_group_name_H-M   'P 1'
#
loop_
_entity.id
_entity.type
_entity.pdbx_description
1 polymer ?
#
loop_
_entity_poly.entity_id
_entity_poly.type
_entity_poly.pdbx_seq_one_letter_code
_entity_poly.pdbx_strand_id
1 'polypeptide(L)'
;MQPGLAERLSAIVPFRYLPRIELESLVEDSEARSYRPGESLARQGDELSDEVFVLLSGSAESVDLSRSPPFRVGVIDAGSYFGERSCLLGAPRQFEVRALAESEALAVPGPRFLRLLSESRSFAQGFGTKLREGLGLFEAFDRFNAEVQSGVAAGHIEIRRLAELYKALEPALHPLASEPGRIDWGALAYAVRRLPENVTRSFVFLLTDNLPTVYAKVELLFPFVPTEARHRFVYEMMSGKDMVLVRDGISDLLDFVTCLCLFAVEARKIRYRLNHPDLLLALARSGAPAGGGHPGAAPGLPGEGLEGLPFDEEEKAELRRLWPERPGERVREIVFHRQAYSVDVRKQVNNYNSRLAERWASEVGEAAESLVGARPSDLPEAFEVHIVSSNAHSVSNCLSPYLGSMRGEILRWAEGRGLRLPGWAEPDDELYHLARPWLEAFPGRRREAAEAEAAAGILRLPETVTTGIQVQLVDLARAAGMGRPGLLVNIDFAFGEQAEEIMRSLLLLFGRNVRSINVLGKAGALAGARGDVLVPTAFIEQANDAFRPLPGEPGGLEGTSSRLGAALLGRGVAEGPLLTVGGTLLQNRAMLQFYRRIWGCVGIEMEGIWYLRAILEAEELGVLRPGALRRFLYYVSDLPLEAGQRLSERMGPLEGIPPLYAITREVLSGISHSAA
;
A
#
# COMPACT_ATOMS: atom_id res chain seq x y z
N MET A 1 -49.44 -3.86 -7.49
CA MET A 1 -48.38 -4.70 -6.85
C MET A 1 -48.61 -6.14 -7.27
N GLN A 2 -47.68 -6.77 -7.98
CA GLN A 2 -47.80 -8.20 -8.30
C GLN A 2 -47.56 -8.99 -7.01
N PRO A 3 -48.57 -9.69 -6.45
CA PRO A 3 -48.39 -10.43 -5.22
C PRO A 3 -47.38 -11.57 -5.44
N GLY A 4 -46.35 -11.60 -4.63
CA GLY A 4 -45.34 -12.67 -4.64
C GLY A 4 -43.95 -12.34 -5.21
N LEU A 5 -43.70 -11.12 -5.79
CA LEU A 5 -42.37 -10.79 -6.31
C LEU A 5 -41.30 -10.67 -5.21
N ALA A 6 -41.65 -10.04 -4.08
CA ALA A 6 -40.74 -9.95 -2.92
C ALA A 6 -40.41 -11.35 -2.36
N GLU A 7 -41.40 -12.27 -2.37
CA GLU A 7 -41.20 -13.65 -1.94
C GLU A 7 -40.28 -14.43 -2.92
N ARG A 8 -40.46 -14.23 -4.22
CA ARG A 8 -39.54 -14.80 -5.25
C ARG A 8 -38.13 -14.27 -5.11
N LEU A 9 -37.94 -12.96 -4.86
CA LEU A 9 -36.62 -12.38 -4.61
C LEU A 9 -35.99 -12.91 -3.33
N SER A 10 -36.74 -13.17 -2.27
CA SER A 10 -36.23 -13.69 -1.01
C SER A 10 -35.61 -15.10 -1.14
N ALA A 11 -35.88 -15.80 -2.21
CA ALA A 11 -35.27 -17.10 -2.51
C ALA A 11 -33.91 -16.97 -3.22
N ILE A 12 -33.59 -15.77 -3.75
CA ILE A 12 -32.41 -15.53 -4.59
C ILE A 12 -31.29 -14.90 -3.74
N VAL A 13 -30.07 -15.47 -3.80
CA VAL A 13 -28.86 -14.85 -3.21
C VAL A 13 -28.39 -13.75 -4.17
N PRO A 14 -28.10 -12.52 -3.70
CA PRO A 14 -28.01 -12.04 -2.31
C PRO A 14 -29.30 -11.44 -1.72
N PHE A 15 -30.40 -11.33 -2.48
CA PHE A 15 -31.64 -10.67 -2.06
C PHE A 15 -32.27 -11.32 -0.81
N ARG A 16 -32.01 -12.60 -0.58
CA ARG A 16 -32.44 -13.32 0.64
C ARG A 16 -31.93 -12.71 1.95
N TYR A 17 -30.90 -11.89 1.91
CA TYR A 17 -30.33 -11.25 3.10
C TYR A 17 -30.98 -9.89 3.42
N LEU A 18 -31.90 -9.43 2.56
CA LEU A 18 -32.64 -8.20 2.81
C LEU A 18 -33.87 -8.46 3.72
N PRO A 19 -34.17 -7.53 4.63
CA PRO A 19 -35.44 -7.52 5.34
C PRO A 19 -36.62 -7.45 4.37
N ARG A 20 -37.77 -8.01 4.76
CA ARG A 20 -38.96 -8.04 3.91
C ARG A 20 -39.39 -6.66 3.43
N ILE A 21 -39.33 -5.66 4.30
CA ILE A 21 -39.68 -4.27 3.98
C ILE A 21 -38.78 -3.69 2.87
N GLU A 22 -37.49 -4.03 2.88
CA GLU A 22 -36.55 -3.61 1.84
C GLU A 22 -36.80 -4.31 0.51
N LEU A 23 -37.18 -5.60 0.55
CA LEU A 23 -37.55 -6.36 -0.65
C LEU A 23 -38.84 -5.78 -1.29
N GLU A 24 -39.82 -5.42 -0.49
CA GLU A 24 -41.07 -4.78 -0.93
C GLU A 24 -40.78 -3.41 -1.57
N SER A 25 -39.97 -2.57 -0.92
CA SER A 25 -39.50 -1.30 -1.47
C SER A 25 -38.69 -1.46 -2.77
N LEU A 26 -37.81 -2.45 -2.83
CA LEU A 26 -37.04 -2.75 -4.05
C LEU A 26 -37.96 -3.12 -5.22
N VAL A 27 -38.98 -3.92 -4.98
CA VAL A 27 -39.97 -4.30 -6.01
C VAL A 27 -40.76 -3.07 -6.48
N GLU A 28 -41.11 -2.14 -5.59
CA GLU A 28 -41.81 -0.89 -5.94
C GLU A 28 -40.96 0.00 -6.82
N ASP A 29 -39.66 0.05 -6.58
CA ASP A 29 -38.69 0.86 -7.33
C ASP A 29 -38.25 0.20 -8.66
N SER A 30 -38.67 -1.04 -8.95
CA SER A 30 -38.22 -1.87 -10.07
C SER A 30 -39.34 -2.18 -11.05
N GLU A 31 -38.99 -2.55 -12.28
CA GLU A 31 -39.93 -2.88 -13.36
C GLU A 31 -39.85 -4.36 -13.75
N ALA A 32 -40.97 -5.09 -13.68
CA ALA A 32 -41.05 -6.44 -14.21
C ALA A 32 -41.32 -6.41 -15.72
N ARG A 33 -40.44 -7.02 -16.51
CA ARG A 33 -40.51 -7.07 -17.97
C ARG A 33 -40.56 -8.52 -18.45
N SER A 34 -41.40 -8.77 -19.48
CA SER A 34 -41.51 -10.06 -20.15
C SER A 34 -40.81 -10.02 -21.51
N TYR A 35 -40.15 -11.12 -21.85
CA TYR A 35 -39.36 -11.26 -23.07
C TYR A 35 -39.72 -12.56 -23.79
N ARG A 36 -39.84 -12.48 -25.12
CA ARG A 36 -40.04 -13.65 -26.01
C ARG A 36 -38.70 -14.27 -26.35
N PRO A 37 -38.67 -15.57 -26.76
CA PRO A 37 -37.45 -16.17 -27.25
C PRO A 37 -36.81 -15.34 -28.38
N GLY A 38 -35.51 -15.06 -28.28
CA GLY A 38 -34.72 -14.24 -29.21
C GLY A 38 -34.74 -12.73 -28.91
N GLU A 39 -35.61 -12.23 -28.00
CA GLU A 39 -35.59 -10.82 -27.61
C GLU A 39 -34.38 -10.52 -26.72
N SER A 40 -33.81 -9.33 -26.90
CA SER A 40 -32.65 -8.84 -26.13
C SER A 40 -33.10 -8.24 -24.80
N LEU A 41 -32.58 -8.76 -23.69
CA LEU A 41 -32.73 -8.21 -22.33
C LEU A 41 -31.70 -7.10 -22.08
N ALA A 42 -30.47 -7.27 -22.60
CA ALA A 42 -29.42 -6.28 -22.52
C ALA A 42 -28.56 -6.32 -23.79
N ARG A 43 -28.20 -5.16 -24.35
CA ARG A 43 -27.43 -5.04 -25.59
C ARG A 43 -25.95 -4.83 -25.32
N GLN A 44 -25.09 -5.54 -26.04
CA GLN A 44 -23.65 -5.35 -25.96
C GLN A 44 -23.26 -3.93 -26.40
N GLY A 45 -22.37 -3.28 -25.64
CA GLY A 45 -21.89 -1.93 -25.91
C GLY A 45 -22.82 -0.81 -25.45
N ASP A 46 -23.97 -1.11 -24.84
CA ASP A 46 -24.89 -0.11 -24.33
C ASP A 46 -24.27 0.62 -23.12
N GLU A 47 -23.95 1.90 -23.32
CA GLU A 47 -23.34 2.78 -22.30
C GLU A 47 -24.37 3.38 -21.34
N LEU A 48 -25.65 3.42 -21.72
CA LEU A 48 -26.73 4.10 -21.00
C LEU A 48 -27.54 3.16 -20.09
N SER A 49 -27.30 1.84 -20.17
CA SER A 49 -28.08 0.86 -19.39
C SER A 49 -27.56 0.75 -17.98
N ASP A 50 -28.14 1.51 -17.07
CA ASP A 50 -27.86 1.53 -15.64
C ASP A 50 -28.87 0.67 -14.86
N GLU A 51 -29.07 -0.58 -15.31
CA GLU A 51 -30.02 -1.53 -14.71
C GLU A 51 -29.34 -2.86 -14.39
N VAL A 52 -29.75 -3.47 -13.29
CA VAL A 52 -29.43 -4.86 -12.94
C VAL A 52 -30.69 -5.70 -13.12
N PHE A 53 -30.58 -6.78 -13.88
CA PHE A 53 -31.69 -7.68 -14.17
C PHE A 53 -31.67 -8.90 -13.28
N VAL A 54 -32.79 -9.23 -12.65
CA VAL A 54 -32.99 -10.49 -11.92
C VAL A 54 -33.93 -11.36 -12.76
N LEU A 55 -33.45 -12.48 -13.27
CA LEU A 55 -34.25 -13.41 -14.07
C LEU A 55 -35.19 -14.21 -13.15
N LEU A 56 -36.47 -13.89 -13.22
CA LEU A 56 -37.48 -14.46 -12.35
C LEU A 56 -38.02 -15.79 -12.88
N SER A 57 -38.13 -15.94 -14.21
CA SER A 57 -38.54 -17.19 -14.88
C SER A 57 -37.96 -17.26 -16.29
N GLY A 58 -37.93 -18.44 -16.88
CA GLY A 58 -37.36 -18.71 -18.20
C GLY A 58 -35.86 -18.93 -18.16
N SER A 59 -35.21 -18.70 -19.29
CA SER A 59 -33.75 -18.78 -19.45
C SER A 59 -33.27 -17.81 -20.51
N ALA A 60 -32.02 -17.34 -20.38
CA ALA A 60 -31.37 -16.46 -21.35
C ALA A 60 -29.96 -16.95 -21.66
N GLU A 61 -29.36 -16.44 -22.74
CA GLU A 61 -27.96 -16.65 -23.09
C GLU A 61 -27.20 -15.35 -23.13
N SER A 62 -25.95 -15.38 -22.72
CA SER A 62 -25.01 -14.28 -22.94
C SER A 62 -24.14 -14.59 -24.18
N VAL A 63 -24.02 -13.62 -25.09
CA VAL A 63 -23.34 -13.77 -26.38
C VAL A 63 -22.36 -12.62 -26.58
N ASP A 64 -21.16 -12.95 -27.00
CA ASP A 64 -20.15 -11.98 -27.43
C ASP A 64 -20.28 -11.72 -28.94
N LEU A 65 -20.81 -10.56 -29.28
CA LEU A 65 -20.99 -10.14 -30.68
C LEU A 65 -19.73 -9.54 -31.30
N SER A 66 -18.68 -9.27 -30.50
CA SER A 66 -17.41 -8.78 -31.06
C SER A 66 -16.65 -9.85 -31.82
N ARG A 67 -17.02 -11.12 -31.68
CA ARG A 67 -16.44 -12.26 -32.40
C ARG A 67 -17.22 -12.62 -33.65
N SER A 68 -16.52 -13.15 -34.63
CA SER A 68 -17.14 -13.65 -35.87
C SER A 68 -16.74 -15.11 -36.09
N PRO A 69 -17.68 -16.08 -35.99
CA PRO A 69 -19.09 -15.91 -35.62
C PRO A 69 -19.28 -15.48 -34.14
N PRO A 70 -20.45 -14.93 -33.79
CA PRO A 70 -20.81 -14.61 -32.43
C PRO A 70 -20.59 -15.81 -31.48
N PHE A 71 -20.00 -15.55 -30.33
CA PHE A 71 -19.63 -16.61 -29.38
C PHE A 71 -20.57 -16.62 -28.18
N ARG A 72 -21.20 -17.77 -27.93
CA ARG A 72 -22.02 -17.96 -26.74
C ARG A 72 -21.14 -18.11 -25.51
N VAL A 73 -21.25 -17.17 -24.58
CA VAL A 73 -20.46 -17.14 -23.35
C VAL A 73 -21.06 -18.05 -22.27
N GLY A 74 -22.38 -18.05 -22.12
CA GLY A 74 -23.05 -18.87 -21.11
C GLY A 74 -24.58 -18.84 -21.20
N VAL A 75 -25.22 -19.61 -20.32
CA VAL A 75 -26.68 -19.63 -20.10
C VAL A 75 -26.96 -19.02 -18.72
N ILE A 76 -28.03 -18.25 -18.65
CA ILE A 76 -28.53 -17.60 -17.45
C ILE A 76 -29.89 -18.24 -17.12
N ASP A 77 -29.98 -18.93 -16.00
CA ASP A 77 -31.20 -19.58 -15.57
C ASP A 77 -32.00 -18.71 -14.58
N ALA A 78 -33.29 -19.02 -14.45
CA ALA A 78 -34.14 -18.36 -13.45
C ALA A 78 -33.52 -18.41 -12.04
N GLY A 79 -33.64 -17.31 -11.31
CA GLY A 79 -32.98 -17.14 -10.01
C GLY A 79 -31.55 -16.57 -10.11
N SER A 80 -31.08 -16.28 -11.32
CA SER A 80 -29.82 -15.57 -11.54
C SER A 80 -30.06 -14.08 -11.77
N TYR A 81 -28.99 -13.29 -11.65
CA TYR A 81 -28.99 -11.87 -11.99
C TYR A 81 -27.83 -11.56 -12.94
N PHE A 82 -27.94 -10.48 -13.72
CA PHE A 82 -26.92 -10.03 -14.64
C PHE A 82 -27.00 -8.50 -14.86
N GLY A 83 -25.94 -7.92 -15.42
CA GLY A 83 -25.86 -6.50 -15.66
C GLY A 83 -25.24 -5.72 -14.52
N GLU A 84 -24.98 -6.35 -13.40
CA GLU A 84 -24.33 -5.79 -12.20
C GLU A 84 -22.93 -5.25 -12.48
N ARG A 85 -22.18 -5.92 -13.37
CA ARG A 85 -20.81 -5.52 -13.69
C ARG A 85 -20.74 -4.13 -14.32
N SER A 86 -21.61 -3.84 -15.26
CA SER A 86 -21.68 -2.52 -15.90
C SER A 86 -22.07 -1.44 -14.90
N CYS A 87 -23.04 -1.74 -14.05
CA CYS A 87 -23.49 -0.83 -12.99
C CYS A 87 -22.35 -0.56 -11.97
N LEU A 88 -21.63 -1.59 -11.54
CA LEU A 88 -20.54 -1.49 -10.56
C LEU A 88 -19.30 -0.79 -11.11
N LEU A 89 -18.92 -1.10 -12.34
CA LEU A 89 -17.69 -0.60 -12.93
C LEU A 89 -17.88 0.72 -13.69
N GLY A 90 -19.14 1.12 -13.94
CA GLY A 90 -19.45 2.25 -14.81
C GLY A 90 -18.92 2.02 -16.23
N ALA A 91 -19.03 0.77 -16.73
CA ALA A 91 -18.51 0.35 -18.02
C ALA A 91 -19.65 -0.08 -18.96
N PRO A 92 -19.50 0.02 -20.28
CA PRO A 92 -20.47 -0.49 -21.22
C PRO A 92 -20.77 -1.97 -21.04
N ARG A 93 -21.96 -2.40 -21.47
CA ARG A 93 -22.36 -3.82 -21.45
C ARG A 93 -21.37 -4.67 -22.23
N GLN A 94 -20.78 -5.65 -21.57
CA GLN A 94 -19.76 -6.51 -22.18
C GLN A 94 -20.34 -7.53 -23.17
N PHE A 95 -21.56 -8.02 -22.90
CA PHE A 95 -22.22 -9.07 -23.67
C PHE A 95 -23.67 -8.68 -24.01
N GLU A 96 -24.14 -9.21 -25.11
CA GLU A 96 -25.57 -9.27 -25.45
C GLU A 96 -26.23 -10.34 -24.58
N VAL A 97 -27.40 -10.06 -23.98
CA VAL A 97 -28.20 -11.07 -23.27
C VAL A 97 -29.52 -11.23 -24.00
N ARG A 98 -29.84 -12.46 -24.46
CA ARG A 98 -31.06 -12.80 -25.22
C ARG A 98 -31.84 -13.90 -24.53
N ALA A 99 -33.17 -13.79 -24.54
CA ALA A 99 -34.06 -14.81 -24.04
C ALA A 99 -33.97 -16.09 -24.90
N LEU A 100 -33.80 -17.23 -24.27
CA LEU A 100 -33.88 -18.54 -24.93
C LEU A 100 -35.29 -19.14 -24.89
N ALA A 101 -36.08 -18.76 -23.88
CA ALA A 101 -37.47 -19.15 -23.69
C ALA A 101 -38.29 -17.91 -23.31
N GLU A 102 -39.62 -18.06 -23.22
CA GLU A 102 -40.42 -17.01 -22.58
C GLU A 102 -39.90 -16.75 -21.18
N SER A 103 -39.49 -15.51 -20.92
CA SER A 103 -38.74 -15.13 -19.74
C SER A 103 -39.32 -13.88 -19.10
N GLU A 104 -39.29 -13.84 -17.78
CA GLU A 104 -39.66 -12.66 -16.99
C GLU A 104 -38.45 -12.22 -16.17
N ALA A 105 -38.08 -10.95 -16.24
CA ALA A 105 -36.98 -10.36 -15.49
C ALA A 105 -37.44 -9.11 -14.76
N LEU A 106 -36.91 -8.90 -13.54
CA LEU A 106 -37.05 -7.66 -12.79
C LEU A 106 -35.87 -6.75 -13.14
N ALA A 107 -36.14 -5.59 -13.74
CA ALA A 107 -35.16 -4.55 -14.01
C ALA A 107 -35.04 -3.64 -12.79
N VAL A 108 -33.93 -3.73 -12.07
CA VAL A 108 -33.62 -2.94 -10.90
C VAL A 108 -32.77 -1.73 -11.32
N PRO A 109 -33.19 -0.49 -11.06
CA PRO A 109 -32.38 0.68 -11.36
C PRO A 109 -31.01 0.63 -10.67
N GLY A 110 -29.93 0.92 -11.39
CA GLY A 110 -28.56 0.88 -10.87
C GLY A 110 -28.33 1.73 -9.63
N PRO A 111 -28.81 2.98 -9.56
CA PRO A 111 -28.71 3.79 -8.35
C PRO A 111 -29.37 3.15 -7.12
N ARG A 112 -30.52 2.46 -7.33
CA ARG A 112 -31.22 1.74 -6.24
C ARG A 112 -30.42 0.51 -5.80
N PHE A 113 -29.88 -0.23 -6.76
CA PHE A 113 -29.01 -1.39 -6.49
C PHE A 113 -27.73 -0.97 -5.75
N LEU A 114 -27.05 0.10 -6.19
CA LEU A 114 -25.87 0.64 -5.52
C LEU A 114 -26.18 1.13 -4.10
N ARG A 115 -27.36 1.71 -3.87
CA ARG A 115 -27.81 2.10 -2.54
C ARG A 115 -27.97 0.90 -1.61
N LEU A 116 -28.59 -0.19 -2.07
CA LEU A 116 -28.69 -1.42 -1.29
C LEU A 116 -27.32 -1.97 -0.88
N LEU A 117 -26.34 -1.93 -1.78
CA LEU A 117 -24.97 -2.34 -1.47
C LEU A 117 -24.32 -1.47 -0.39
N SER A 118 -24.64 -0.18 -0.34
CA SER A 118 -24.11 0.74 0.68
C SER A 118 -24.84 0.65 2.03
N GLU A 119 -26.14 0.40 2.02
CA GLU A 119 -26.97 0.42 3.22
C GLU A 119 -27.08 -0.95 3.91
N SER A 120 -27.02 -2.06 3.15
CA SER A 120 -27.15 -3.42 3.69
C SER A 120 -25.83 -4.20 3.62
N ARG A 121 -25.14 -4.29 4.76
CA ARG A 121 -23.89 -5.05 4.87
C ARG A 121 -24.07 -6.53 4.49
N SER A 122 -25.12 -7.18 4.95
CA SER A 122 -25.37 -8.60 4.68
C SER A 122 -25.64 -8.86 3.19
N PHE A 123 -26.35 -7.95 2.53
CA PHE A 123 -26.56 -7.99 1.10
C PHE A 123 -25.25 -7.80 0.34
N ALA A 124 -24.45 -6.77 0.71
CA ALA A 124 -23.16 -6.49 0.09
C ALA A 124 -22.18 -7.69 0.25
N GLN A 125 -22.11 -8.29 1.43
CA GLN A 125 -21.26 -9.47 1.65
C GLN A 125 -21.69 -10.66 0.78
N GLY A 126 -22.99 -11.02 0.82
CA GLY A 126 -23.48 -12.12 0.01
C GLY A 126 -23.33 -11.91 -1.49
N PHE A 127 -23.51 -10.67 -1.93
CA PHE A 127 -23.30 -10.26 -3.31
C PHE A 127 -21.81 -10.28 -3.68
N GLY A 128 -20.94 -9.71 -2.83
CA GLY A 128 -19.51 -9.66 -3.03
C GLY A 128 -18.88 -11.03 -3.15
N THR A 129 -19.22 -11.96 -2.24
CA THR A 129 -18.74 -13.35 -2.29
C THR A 129 -19.11 -14.02 -3.62
N LYS A 130 -20.37 -13.90 -4.03
CA LYS A 130 -20.84 -14.52 -5.28
C LYS A 130 -20.23 -13.85 -6.51
N LEU A 131 -20.03 -12.55 -6.48
CA LEU A 131 -19.39 -11.79 -7.57
C LEU A 131 -17.90 -12.16 -7.70
N ARG A 132 -17.19 -12.29 -6.59
CA ARG A 132 -15.79 -12.72 -6.56
C ARG A 132 -15.63 -14.10 -7.23
N GLU A 133 -16.51 -15.03 -6.90
CA GLU A 133 -16.50 -16.38 -7.48
C GLU A 133 -16.89 -16.41 -8.96
N GLY A 134 -17.84 -15.56 -9.38
CA GLY A 134 -18.48 -15.63 -10.70
C GLY A 134 -17.84 -14.80 -11.81
N LEU A 135 -17.10 -13.74 -11.49
CA LEU A 135 -16.71 -12.74 -12.49
C LEU A 135 -15.26 -12.80 -12.98
N GLY A 136 -14.45 -13.68 -12.43
CA GLY A 136 -13.05 -13.77 -12.80
C GLY A 136 -12.24 -12.48 -12.54
N LEU A 137 -12.80 -11.51 -11.79
CA LEU A 137 -12.10 -10.24 -11.47
C LEU A 137 -10.80 -10.48 -10.71
N PHE A 138 -10.77 -11.55 -9.93
CA PHE A 138 -9.64 -11.95 -9.09
C PHE A 138 -8.81 -13.07 -9.71
N GLU A 139 -9.20 -13.64 -10.85
CA GLU A 139 -8.56 -14.82 -11.45
C GLU A 139 -7.06 -14.59 -11.71
N ALA A 140 -6.71 -13.43 -12.27
CA ALA A 140 -5.31 -13.10 -12.52
C ALA A 140 -4.52 -12.92 -11.22
N PHE A 141 -5.14 -12.32 -10.20
CA PHE A 141 -4.57 -12.17 -8.86
C PHE A 141 -4.38 -13.53 -8.18
N ASP A 142 -5.40 -14.38 -8.22
CA ASP A 142 -5.35 -15.71 -7.61
C ASP A 142 -4.29 -16.60 -8.28
N ARG A 143 -4.18 -16.53 -9.61
CA ARG A 143 -3.11 -17.23 -10.35
C ARG A 143 -1.72 -16.72 -9.98
N PHE A 144 -1.54 -15.40 -9.86
CA PHE A 144 -0.26 -14.83 -9.44
C PHE A 144 0.11 -15.30 -8.04
N ASN A 145 -0.81 -15.21 -7.08
CA ASN A 145 -0.58 -15.67 -5.71
C ASN A 145 -0.31 -17.18 -5.64
N ALA A 146 -1.06 -18.00 -6.36
CA ALA A 146 -0.84 -19.44 -6.41
C ALA A 146 0.56 -19.78 -6.95
N GLU A 147 1.06 -19.06 -7.97
CA GLU A 147 2.40 -19.26 -8.50
C GLU A 147 3.47 -18.85 -7.48
N VAL A 148 3.29 -17.73 -6.76
CA VAL A 148 4.20 -17.31 -5.69
C VAL A 148 4.23 -18.35 -4.57
N GLN A 149 3.07 -18.79 -4.09
CA GLN A 149 2.98 -19.80 -3.02
C GLN A 149 3.61 -21.14 -3.44
N SER A 150 3.37 -21.57 -4.67
CA SER A 150 4.00 -22.75 -5.24
C SER A 150 5.52 -22.62 -5.29
N GLY A 151 6.02 -21.47 -5.73
CA GLY A 151 7.45 -21.17 -5.78
C GLY A 151 8.10 -21.13 -4.40
N VAL A 152 7.43 -20.52 -3.41
CA VAL A 152 7.89 -20.52 -2.01
C VAL A 152 7.96 -21.95 -1.46
N ALA A 153 6.92 -22.77 -1.69
CA ALA A 153 6.90 -24.16 -1.26
C ALA A 153 8.00 -25.00 -1.92
N ALA A 154 8.30 -24.73 -3.20
CA ALA A 154 9.38 -25.36 -3.95
C ALA A 154 10.78 -24.81 -3.55
N GLY A 155 10.85 -23.67 -2.87
CA GLY A 155 12.09 -22.98 -2.53
C GLY A 155 12.71 -22.20 -3.69
N HIS A 156 11.96 -21.96 -4.77
CA HIS A 156 12.46 -21.32 -5.98
C HIS A 156 11.34 -20.64 -6.78
N ILE A 157 11.55 -19.38 -7.18
CA ILE A 157 10.63 -18.59 -8.01
C ILE A 157 11.34 -18.13 -9.27
N GLU A 158 10.79 -18.41 -10.44
CA GLU A 158 11.26 -17.93 -11.73
C GLU A 158 10.55 -16.61 -12.10
N ILE A 159 11.26 -15.50 -12.05
CA ILE A 159 10.67 -14.17 -12.30
C ILE A 159 10.15 -14.01 -13.73
N ARG A 160 10.77 -14.67 -14.72
CA ARG A 160 10.31 -14.59 -16.10
C ARG A 160 8.85 -15.05 -16.27
N ARG A 161 8.50 -16.18 -15.64
CA ARG A 161 7.13 -16.71 -15.66
C ARG A 161 6.18 -15.83 -14.86
N LEU A 162 6.62 -15.42 -13.69
CA LEU A 162 5.83 -14.59 -12.81
C LEU A 162 5.55 -13.19 -13.40
N ALA A 163 6.49 -12.62 -14.17
CA ALA A 163 6.31 -11.35 -14.86
C ALA A 163 5.22 -11.40 -15.95
N GLU A 164 4.98 -12.57 -16.57
CA GLU A 164 3.86 -12.72 -17.51
C GLU A 164 2.51 -12.73 -16.78
N LEU A 165 2.44 -13.40 -15.62
CA LEU A 165 1.24 -13.35 -14.76
C LEU A 165 1.01 -11.95 -14.19
N TYR A 166 2.09 -11.26 -13.80
CA TYR A 166 2.04 -9.87 -13.35
C TYR A 166 1.47 -8.92 -14.42
N LYS A 167 1.86 -9.06 -15.69
CA LYS A 167 1.27 -8.28 -16.77
C LYS A 167 -0.23 -8.57 -16.96
N ALA A 168 -0.62 -9.83 -16.81
CA ALA A 168 -2.02 -10.24 -16.93
C ALA A 168 -2.92 -9.68 -15.80
N LEU A 169 -2.33 -9.24 -14.68
CA LEU A 169 -3.05 -8.53 -13.62
C LEU A 169 -3.54 -7.14 -14.07
N GLU A 170 -2.91 -6.54 -15.07
CA GLU A 170 -3.13 -5.13 -15.47
C GLU A 170 -3.05 -4.19 -14.24
N PRO A 171 -1.88 -4.13 -13.55
CA PRO A 171 -1.77 -3.41 -12.29
C PRO A 171 -2.16 -1.94 -12.44
N ALA A 172 -3.03 -1.45 -11.58
CA ALA A 172 -3.54 -0.07 -11.63
C ALA A 172 -2.42 0.98 -11.58
N LEU A 173 -1.37 0.68 -10.83
CA LEU A 173 -0.21 1.54 -10.66
C LEU A 173 0.95 1.24 -11.64
N HIS A 174 0.75 0.34 -12.60
CA HIS A 174 1.66 0.09 -13.71
C HIS A 174 0.86 -0.07 -15.02
N PRO A 175 0.17 0.98 -15.46
CA PRO A 175 -0.80 0.90 -16.56
C PRO A 175 -0.18 0.51 -17.91
N LEU A 176 1.11 0.77 -18.11
CA LEU A 176 1.82 0.41 -19.34
C LEU A 176 2.45 -1.00 -19.30
N ALA A 177 2.18 -1.82 -18.28
CA ALA A 177 2.80 -3.15 -18.11
C ALA A 177 2.68 -4.03 -19.36
N SER A 178 1.52 -4.02 -20.04
CA SER A 178 1.22 -4.82 -21.22
C SER A 178 1.58 -4.14 -22.56
N GLU A 179 1.99 -2.86 -22.55
CA GLU A 179 2.37 -2.13 -23.77
C GLU A 179 3.84 -2.36 -24.13
N PRO A 180 4.20 -3.06 -25.21
CA PRO A 180 5.58 -3.46 -25.48
C PRO A 180 6.49 -2.30 -25.91
N GLY A 181 5.95 -1.23 -26.48
CA GLY A 181 6.71 -0.13 -27.09
C GLY A 181 6.94 1.09 -26.19
N ARG A 182 6.21 1.20 -25.08
CA ARG A 182 6.26 2.37 -24.19
C ARG A 182 6.82 1.99 -22.83
N ILE A 183 7.87 2.69 -22.42
CA ILE A 183 8.46 2.52 -21.09
C ILE A 183 7.64 3.32 -20.09
N ASP A 184 7.30 2.69 -18.97
CA ASP A 184 6.70 3.36 -17.82
C ASP A 184 7.81 3.81 -16.86
N TRP A 185 8.31 5.03 -17.08
CA TRP A 185 9.40 5.60 -16.30
C TRP A 185 9.04 5.73 -14.81
N GLY A 186 7.78 6.03 -14.52
CA GLY A 186 7.28 6.11 -13.14
C GLY A 186 7.31 4.77 -12.43
N ALA A 187 6.81 3.74 -13.08
CA ALA A 187 6.85 2.38 -12.56
C ALA A 187 8.30 1.87 -12.42
N LEU A 188 9.15 2.11 -13.43
CA LEU A 188 10.56 1.74 -13.37
C LEU A 188 11.27 2.40 -12.18
N ALA A 189 11.04 3.70 -11.97
CA ALA A 189 11.60 4.43 -10.83
C ALA A 189 11.12 3.87 -9.48
N TYR A 190 9.87 3.47 -9.39
CA TYR A 190 9.32 2.83 -8.19
C TYR A 190 10.08 1.54 -7.86
N ALA A 191 10.31 0.67 -8.85
CA ALA A 191 11.01 -0.58 -8.67
C ALA A 191 12.50 -0.38 -8.33
N VAL A 192 13.21 0.47 -9.09
CA VAL A 192 14.64 0.75 -8.87
C VAL A 192 14.93 1.20 -7.44
N ARG A 193 14.07 2.04 -6.87
CA ARG A 193 14.25 2.51 -5.49
C ARG A 193 14.07 1.43 -4.42
N ARG A 194 13.31 0.37 -4.72
CA ARG A 194 12.97 -0.71 -3.79
C ARG A 194 13.83 -1.95 -3.97
N LEU A 195 14.53 -2.03 -5.07
CA LEU A 195 15.46 -3.10 -5.38
C LEU A 195 16.90 -2.72 -5.03
N PRO A 196 17.79 -3.68 -4.87
CA PRO A 196 19.21 -3.42 -4.66
C PRO A 196 19.81 -2.60 -5.81
N GLU A 197 20.74 -1.72 -5.49
CA GLU A 197 21.38 -0.84 -6.48
C GLU A 197 22.04 -1.61 -7.64
N ASN A 198 22.48 -2.84 -7.39
CA ASN A 198 23.10 -3.71 -8.39
C ASN A 198 22.11 -4.58 -9.19
N VAL A 199 20.79 -4.35 -9.08
CA VAL A 199 19.73 -5.14 -9.75
C VAL A 199 19.93 -5.27 -11.26
N THR A 200 20.54 -4.29 -11.92
CA THR A 200 20.81 -4.31 -13.37
C THR A 200 21.81 -5.42 -13.79
N ARG A 201 22.68 -5.86 -12.88
CA ARG A 201 23.69 -6.90 -13.10
C ARG A 201 23.47 -8.19 -12.31
N SER A 202 22.53 -8.19 -11.35
CA SER A 202 22.19 -9.38 -10.57
C SER A 202 21.33 -10.35 -11.37
N PHE A 203 21.36 -11.63 -11.04
CA PHE A 203 20.58 -12.68 -11.67
C PHE A 203 20.03 -13.72 -10.69
N VAL A 204 20.61 -13.85 -9.48
CA VAL A 204 20.10 -14.71 -8.42
C VAL A 204 19.94 -13.93 -7.14
N PHE A 205 18.75 -14.03 -6.52
CA PHE A 205 18.47 -13.49 -5.19
C PHE A 205 18.13 -14.63 -4.23
N LEU A 206 18.87 -14.74 -3.14
CA LEU A 206 18.57 -15.65 -2.05
C LEU A 206 17.80 -14.90 -0.97
N LEU A 207 16.51 -15.19 -0.85
CA LEU A 207 15.66 -14.64 0.21
C LEU A 207 15.79 -15.48 1.48
N THR A 208 16.05 -14.84 2.61
CA THR A 208 16.18 -15.49 3.92
C THR A 208 15.58 -14.61 5.01
N ASP A 209 14.88 -15.20 5.98
CA ASP A 209 14.32 -14.54 7.16
C ASP A 209 15.32 -14.39 8.31
N ASN A 210 16.41 -15.14 8.25
CA ASN A 210 17.40 -15.18 9.32
C ASN A 210 18.81 -15.34 8.74
N LEU A 211 19.74 -14.52 9.20
CA LEU A 211 21.15 -14.71 8.92
C LEU A 211 21.64 -15.93 9.70
N PRO A 212 22.17 -16.96 9.04
CA PRO A 212 22.75 -18.09 9.74
C PRO A 212 23.80 -17.61 10.75
N THR A 213 23.88 -18.24 11.92
CA THR A 213 24.86 -17.88 12.96
C THR A 213 26.30 -17.85 12.48
N VAL A 214 26.61 -18.65 11.43
CA VAL A 214 27.88 -18.60 10.68
C VAL A 214 28.11 -17.22 10.05
N TYR A 215 27.06 -16.48 9.73
CA TYR A 215 27.12 -15.15 9.14
C TYR A 215 26.83 -14.02 10.15
N ALA A 216 26.97 -14.28 11.46
CA ALA A 216 26.80 -13.25 12.50
C ALA A 216 27.69 -12.01 12.27
N LYS A 217 28.71 -12.14 11.39
CA LYS A 217 29.55 -11.05 10.89
C LYS A 217 29.46 -10.95 9.36
N VAL A 218 28.26 -11.08 8.81
CA VAL A 218 28.02 -11.06 7.35
C VAL A 218 28.62 -9.81 6.69
N GLU A 219 28.57 -8.67 7.36
CA GLU A 219 29.15 -7.40 6.93
C GLU A 219 30.67 -7.46 6.71
N LEU A 220 31.37 -8.37 7.41
CA LEU A 220 32.81 -8.60 7.23
C LEU A 220 33.10 -9.57 6.07
N LEU A 221 32.11 -10.34 5.65
CA LEU A 221 32.27 -11.36 4.62
C LEU A 221 31.80 -10.92 3.24
N PHE A 222 30.74 -10.11 3.21
CA PHE A 222 30.08 -9.73 1.97
C PHE A 222 29.83 -8.22 1.91
N PRO A 223 30.03 -7.59 0.74
CA PRO A 223 29.68 -6.19 0.54
C PRO A 223 28.19 -5.96 0.75
N PHE A 224 27.86 -4.90 1.49
CA PHE A 224 26.49 -4.41 1.61
C PHE A 224 26.07 -3.69 0.33
N VAL A 225 24.86 -3.98 -0.16
CA VAL A 225 24.27 -3.34 -1.33
C VAL A 225 23.10 -2.47 -0.85
N PRO A 226 23.16 -1.14 -1.00
CA PRO A 226 22.10 -0.26 -0.54
C PRO A 226 20.80 -0.43 -1.34
N THR A 227 19.70 -0.14 -0.67
CA THR A 227 18.37 0.07 -1.26
C THR A 227 17.89 1.46 -0.86
N GLU A 228 17.36 2.26 -1.80
CA GLU A 228 16.90 3.63 -1.50
C GLU A 228 15.64 3.63 -0.60
N ALA A 229 14.71 2.73 -0.88
CA ALA A 229 13.48 2.57 -0.11
C ALA A 229 13.38 1.14 0.46
N ARG A 230 12.52 0.95 1.48
CA ARG A 230 12.36 -0.30 2.22
C ARG A 230 13.54 -0.68 3.12
N HIS A 231 14.67 0.00 3.06
CA HIS A 231 15.86 -0.24 3.91
C HIS A 231 16.19 -1.74 4.09
N ARG A 232 16.14 -2.51 2.99
CA ARG A 232 16.45 -3.94 3.02
C ARG A 232 17.93 -4.16 3.24
N PHE A 233 18.25 -5.17 4.03
CA PHE A 233 19.62 -5.63 4.18
C PHE A 233 19.94 -6.60 3.04
N VAL A 234 20.79 -6.16 2.13
CA VAL A 234 21.20 -6.92 0.96
C VAL A 234 22.72 -7.04 0.96
N TYR A 235 23.23 -8.23 0.68
CA TYR A 235 24.65 -8.53 0.64
C TYR A 235 25.00 -9.24 -0.65
N GLU A 236 25.98 -8.74 -1.40
CA GLU A 236 26.50 -9.41 -2.60
C GLU A 236 27.39 -10.58 -2.20
N MET A 237 26.90 -11.82 -2.35
CA MET A 237 27.66 -13.03 -1.98
C MET A 237 28.73 -13.37 -3.02
N MET A 238 28.42 -13.13 -4.27
CA MET A 238 29.32 -13.20 -5.42
C MET A 238 28.74 -12.38 -6.56
N SER A 239 29.53 -12.09 -7.58
CA SER A 239 29.07 -11.29 -8.72
C SER A 239 27.75 -11.81 -9.28
N GLY A 240 26.70 -10.97 -9.20
CA GLY A 240 25.37 -11.28 -9.69
C GLY A 240 24.52 -12.19 -8.80
N LYS A 241 24.98 -12.51 -7.59
CA LYS A 241 24.20 -13.28 -6.61
C LYS A 241 24.15 -12.57 -5.28
N ASP A 242 22.94 -12.14 -4.89
CA ASP A 242 22.68 -11.36 -3.70
C ASP A 242 21.86 -12.16 -2.68
N MET A 243 22.17 -11.97 -1.41
CA MET A 243 21.35 -12.42 -0.29
C MET A 243 20.51 -11.24 0.21
N VAL A 244 19.21 -11.44 0.31
CA VAL A 244 18.23 -10.44 0.77
C VAL A 244 17.60 -10.92 2.06
N LEU A 245 17.72 -10.13 3.12
CA LEU A 245 17.05 -10.40 4.37
C LEU A 245 15.58 -9.93 4.28
N VAL A 246 14.67 -10.88 4.31
CA VAL A 246 13.22 -10.67 4.35
C VAL A 246 12.77 -10.74 5.81
N ARG A 247 12.30 -9.63 6.36
CA ARG A 247 11.95 -9.51 7.79
C ARG A 247 10.45 -9.51 8.04
N ASP A 248 9.69 -9.14 7.05
CA ASP A 248 8.28 -8.78 7.16
C ASP A 248 7.37 -9.85 6.53
N GLY A 249 7.82 -11.10 6.57
CA GLY A 249 7.06 -12.25 6.12
C GLY A 249 6.69 -12.21 4.63
N ILE A 250 5.47 -12.64 4.32
CA ILE A 250 4.95 -12.72 2.96
C ILE A 250 4.82 -11.33 2.30
N SER A 251 4.54 -10.28 3.07
CA SER A 251 4.37 -8.93 2.54
C SER A 251 5.66 -8.40 1.91
N ASP A 252 6.80 -8.58 2.57
CA ASP A 252 8.11 -8.17 2.05
C ASP A 252 8.54 -9.02 0.86
N LEU A 253 8.28 -10.33 0.91
CA LEU A 253 8.52 -11.23 -0.22
C LEU A 253 7.70 -10.79 -1.45
N LEU A 254 6.41 -10.53 -1.30
CA LEU A 254 5.54 -10.09 -2.38
C LEU A 254 5.98 -8.73 -2.94
N ASP A 255 6.34 -7.76 -2.09
CA ASP A 255 6.84 -6.46 -2.52
C ASP A 255 8.15 -6.61 -3.33
N PHE A 256 9.08 -7.42 -2.86
CA PHE A 256 10.34 -7.66 -3.56
C PHE A 256 10.13 -8.33 -4.92
N VAL A 257 9.36 -9.41 -4.95
CA VAL A 257 9.11 -10.20 -6.18
C VAL A 257 8.29 -9.42 -7.20
N THR A 258 7.29 -8.65 -6.77
CA THR A 258 6.52 -7.79 -7.69
C THR A 258 7.35 -6.64 -8.24
N CYS A 259 8.23 -6.03 -7.43
CA CYS A 259 9.21 -5.06 -7.92
C CYS A 259 10.17 -5.66 -8.96
N LEU A 260 10.63 -6.91 -8.76
CA LEU A 260 11.44 -7.62 -9.77
C LEU A 260 10.66 -7.89 -11.06
N CYS A 261 9.39 -8.28 -10.96
CA CYS A 261 8.53 -8.47 -12.13
C CYS A 261 8.38 -7.17 -12.91
N LEU A 262 8.07 -6.08 -12.22
CA LEU A 262 7.94 -4.75 -12.82
C LEU A 262 9.25 -4.33 -13.50
N PHE A 263 10.37 -4.43 -12.80
CA PHE A 263 11.69 -4.10 -13.34
C PHE A 263 12.02 -4.94 -14.58
N ALA A 264 11.78 -6.26 -14.54
CA ALA A 264 12.03 -7.16 -15.66
C ALA A 264 11.16 -6.81 -16.89
N VAL A 265 9.90 -6.38 -16.67
CA VAL A 265 9.00 -5.91 -17.74
C VAL A 265 9.58 -4.67 -18.40
N GLU A 266 9.91 -3.63 -17.65
CA GLU A 266 10.42 -2.37 -18.19
C GLU A 266 11.83 -2.50 -18.79
N ALA A 267 12.71 -3.23 -18.15
CA ALA A 267 14.04 -3.54 -18.67
C ALA A 267 13.99 -4.30 -20.01
N ARG A 268 12.98 -5.17 -20.20
CA ARG A 268 12.75 -5.85 -21.49
C ARG A 268 12.36 -4.85 -22.58
N LYS A 269 11.56 -3.82 -22.28
CA LYS A 269 11.20 -2.76 -23.22
C LYS A 269 12.41 -1.93 -23.62
N ILE A 270 13.24 -1.54 -22.66
CA ILE A 270 14.51 -0.85 -22.92
C ILE A 270 15.37 -1.69 -23.85
N ARG A 271 15.56 -2.97 -23.55
CA ARG A 271 16.34 -3.90 -24.38
C ARG A 271 15.76 -4.06 -25.78
N TYR A 272 14.44 -4.18 -25.91
CA TYR A 272 13.78 -4.30 -27.20
C TYR A 272 14.05 -3.08 -28.09
N ARG A 273 13.98 -1.88 -27.52
CA ARG A 273 14.27 -0.62 -28.22
C ARG A 273 15.74 -0.53 -28.68
N LEU A 274 16.66 -1.12 -27.92
CA LEU A 274 18.09 -1.12 -28.22
C LEU A 274 18.58 -2.36 -28.99
N ASN A 275 17.68 -3.26 -29.37
CA ASN A 275 18.02 -4.50 -30.08
C ASN A 275 18.29 -4.26 -31.57
N HIS A 276 19.28 -3.44 -31.87
CA HIS A 276 19.80 -3.19 -33.22
C HIS A 276 21.32 -3.49 -33.25
N PRO A 277 21.84 -4.17 -34.27
CA PRO A 277 23.26 -4.61 -34.32
C PRO A 277 24.24 -3.48 -34.06
N ASP A 278 24.06 -2.31 -34.69
CA ASP A 278 24.96 -1.18 -34.52
C ASP A 278 24.96 -0.59 -33.10
N LEU A 279 23.75 -0.51 -32.48
CA LEU A 279 23.62 -0.05 -31.09
C LEU A 279 24.23 -1.04 -30.10
N LEU A 280 24.02 -2.33 -30.30
CA LEU A 280 24.63 -3.38 -29.47
C LEU A 280 26.15 -3.35 -29.58
N LEU A 281 26.69 -3.13 -30.77
CA LEU A 281 28.12 -3.00 -30.99
C LEU A 281 28.68 -1.72 -30.33
N ALA A 282 27.97 -0.59 -30.45
CA ALA A 282 28.36 0.66 -29.79
C ALA A 282 28.38 0.52 -28.25
N LEU A 283 27.34 -0.07 -27.69
CA LEU A 283 27.25 -0.34 -26.25
C LEU A 283 28.34 -1.32 -25.75
N ALA A 284 28.67 -2.35 -26.54
CA ALA A 284 29.75 -3.29 -26.20
C ALA A 284 31.12 -2.60 -26.17
N ARG A 285 31.36 -1.68 -27.10
CA ARG A 285 32.64 -0.92 -27.18
C ARG A 285 32.79 0.12 -26.08
N SER A 286 31.70 0.74 -25.64
CA SER A 286 31.72 1.75 -24.57
C SER A 286 32.12 1.18 -23.19
N GLY A 287 32.05 -0.12 -22.99
CA GLY A 287 32.41 -0.80 -21.75
C GLY A 287 33.79 -1.45 -21.72
N ALA A 288 34.60 -1.32 -22.75
CA ALA A 288 35.96 -1.80 -22.73
C ALA A 288 36.84 -0.91 -21.85
N PRO A 289 37.64 -1.47 -20.90
CA PRO A 289 38.54 -0.65 -20.10
C PRO A 289 39.52 0.09 -21.04
N ALA A 290 39.79 1.36 -20.74
CA ALA A 290 40.66 2.26 -21.51
C ALA A 290 42.15 1.83 -21.46
N GLY A 291 42.45 0.58 -21.73
CA GLY A 291 43.77 0.00 -21.59
C GLY A 291 44.29 -0.83 -22.78
N GLY A 292 43.54 -0.94 -23.88
CA GLY A 292 43.96 -1.69 -25.06
C GLY A 292 43.86 -0.82 -26.32
N GLY A 293 44.87 0.03 -26.55
CA GLY A 293 44.97 0.87 -27.74
C GLY A 293 45.11 0.05 -29.03
N HIS A 294 44.01 -0.18 -29.75
CA HIS A 294 44.06 -0.44 -31.18
C HIS A 294 43.86 0.88 -31.92
N PRO A 295 44.76 1.30 -32.81
CA PRO A 295 44.59 2.50 -33.63
C PRO A 295 43.48 2.20 -34.64
N GLY A 296 42.32 2.82 -34.45
CA GLY A 296 41.13 2.66 -35.29
C GLY A 296 39.82 2.44 -34.52
N ALA A 297 39.81 2.38 -33.21
CA ALA A 297 38.59 2.31 -32.43
C ALA A 297 37.85 3.66 -32.56
N ALA A 298 36.61 3.63 -33.02
CA ALA A 298 35.72 4.78 -32.91
C ALA A 298 35.66 5.24 -31.44
N PRO A 299 35.62 6.55 -31.16
CA PRO A 299 35.55 7.05 -29.81
C PRO A 299 34.36 6.40 -29.10
N GLY A 300 34.60 5.84 -27.89
CA GLY A 300 33.54 5.38 -27.00
C GLY A 300 32.51 6.51 -26.84
N LEU A 301 31.26 6.15 -26.58
CA LEU A 301 30.19 7.13 -26.36
C LEU A 301 30.68 8.17 -25.34
N PRO A 302 30.83 9.46 -25.74
CA PRO A 302 31.35 10.50 -24.86
C PRO A 302 30.32 10.83 -23.80
N GLY A 303 30.77 11.29 -22.64
CA GLY A 303 29.92 11.78 -21.56
C GLY A 303 29.24 10.67 -20.73
N GLU A 304 27.99 10.85 -20.38
CA GLU A 304 27.20 9.94 -19.54
C GLU A 304 26.79 8.63 -20.24
N GLY A 305 27.17 8.42 -21.51
CA GLY A 305 26.92 7.20 -22.28
C GLY A 305 25.49 7.06 -22.81
N LEU A 306 24.71 8.14 -22.84
CA LEU A 306 23.35 8.16 -23.40
C LEU A 306 23.27 8.75 -24.81
N GLU A 307 24.34 9.38 -25.28
CA GLU A 307 24.41 9.99 -26.60
C GLU A 307 24.38 8.91 -27.67
N GLY A 308 23.56 9.15 -28.69
CA GLY A 308 23.38 8.20 -29.79
C GLY A 308 22.44 7.03 -29.50
N LEU A 309 21.91 6.90 -28.27
CA LEU A 309 20.84 5.96 -27.98
C LEU A 309 19.47 6.51 -28.43
N PRO A 310 18.55 5.63 -28.89
CA PRO A 310 17.23 6.01 -29.42
C PRO A 310 16.25 6.37 -28.30
N PHE A 311 16.65 7.25 -27.41
CA PHE A 311 15.82 7.87 -26.38
C PHE A 311 15.70 9.37 -26.69
N ASP A 312 14.52 9.93 -26.49
CA ASP A 312 14.33 11.37 -26.54
C ASP A 312 14.94 12.07 -25.31
N GLU A 313 14.93 13.41 -25.27
CA GLU A 313 15.58 14.14 -24.18
C GLU A 313 14.83 14.02 -22.85
N GLU A 314 13.51 13.79 -22.86
CA GLU A 314 12.71 13.53 -21.66
C GLU A 314 13.08 12.16 -21.07
N GLU A 315 13.14 11.14 -21.93
CA GLU A 315 13.57 9.79 -21.54
C GLU A 315 15.01 9.74 -21.01
N LYS A 316 15.92 10.49 -21.64
CA LYS A 316 17.30 10.65 -21.14
C LYS A 316 17.34 11.35 -19.78
N ALA A 317 16.48 12.35 -19.57
CA ALA A 317 16.36 13.02 -18.28
C ALA A 317 15.85 12.06 -17.19
N GLU A 318 14.89 11.17 -17.52
CA GLU A 318 14.42 10.13 -16.59
C GLU A 318 15.54 9.11 -16.26
N LEU A 319 16.33 8.68 -17.27
CA LEU A 319 17.48 7.80 -17.04
C LEU A 319 18.54 8.46 -16.13
N ARG A 320 18.83 9.75 -16.31
CA ARG A 320 19.73 10.50 -15.41
C ARG A 320 19.17 10.64 -14.00
N ARG A 321 17.85 10.79 -13.87
CA ARG A 321 17.18 10.83 -12.57
C ARG A 321 17.23 9.51 -11.84
N LEU A 322 17.08 8.38 -12.58
CA LEU A 322 17.16 7.03 -12.04
C LEU A 322 18.56 6.64 -11.61
N TRP A 323 19.55 6.97 -12.42
CA TRP A 323 20.95 6.62 -12.22
C TRP A 323 21.86 7.85 -12.46
N PRO A 324 21.94 8.77 -11.48
CA PRO A 324 22.63 10.06 -11.67
C PRO A 324 24.11 9.95 -12.07
N GLU A 325 24.81 8.95 -11.53
CA GLU A 325 26.24 8.83 -11.75
C GLU A 325 26.60 8.10 -13.05
N ARG A 326 25.84 7.05 -13.42
CA ARG A 326 26.23 6.11 -14.50
C ARG A 326 25.05 5.62 -15.34
N PRO A 327 24.21 6.49 -15.91
CA PRO A 327 22.98 6.06 -16.62
C PRO A 327 23.28 5.15 -17.82
N GLY A 328 24.33 5.45 -18.61
CA GLY A 328 24.70 4.64 -19.77
C GLY A 328 25.25 3.26 -19.40
N GLU A 329 25.99 3.12 -18.29
CA GLU A 329 26.45 1.84 -17.77
C GLU A 329 25.27 0.96 -17.36
N ARG A 330 24.28 1.53 -16.66
CA ARG A 330 23.06 0.80 -16.26
C ARG A 330 22.24 0.34 -17.45
N VAL A 331 22.08 1.19 -18.47
CA VAL A 331 21.42 0.81 -19.72
C VAL A 331 22.18 -0.34 -20.40
N ARG A 332 23.50 -0.28 -20.43
CA ARG A 332 24.35 -1.37 -20.97
C ARG A 332 24.17 -2.68 -20.19
N GLU A 333 24.18 -2.62 -18.87
CA GLU A 333 23.92 -3.79 -18.01
C GLU A 333 22.55 -4.38 -18.33
N ILE A 334 21.48 -3.55 -18.42
CA ILE A 334 20.12 -4.00 -18.81
C ILE A 334 20.14 -4.74 -20.13
N VAL A 335 20.89 -4.27 -21.12
CA VAL A 335 20.93 -4.89 -22.44
C VAL A 335 21.63 -6.26 -22.41
N PHE A 336 22.76 -6.38 -21.71
CA PHE A 336 23.59 -7.58 -21.77
C PHE A 336 23.24 -8.64 -20.72
N HIS A 337 22.71 -8.27 -19.54
CA HIS A 337 22.35 -9.22 -18.48
C HIS A 337 20.99 -9.90 -18.63
N ARG A 338 20.10 -9.41 -19.51
CA ARG A 338 18.80 -9.99 -19.86
C ARG A 338 17.77 -10.13 -18.72
N GLN A 339 18.07 -9.72 -17.51
CA GLN A 339 17.19 -9.75 -16.31
C GLN A 339 16.35 -11.05 -16.20
N ALA A 340 16.98 -12.17 -16.40
CA ALA A 340 16.40 -13.49 -16.15
C ALA A 340 16.67 -13.86 -14.68
N TYR A 341 15.90 -13.24 -13.77
CA TYR A 341 16.08 -13.43 -12.34
C TYR A 341 15.57 -14.77 -11.87
N SER A 342 16.35 -15.39 -11.00
CA SER A 342 16.02 -16.55 -10.19
C SER A 342 15.98 -16.13 -8.73
N VAL A 343 14.92 -16.48 -8.03
CA VAL A 343 14.75 -16.17 -6.61
C VAL A 343 14.72 -17.48 -5.83
N ASP A 344 15.77 -17.74 -5.07
CA ASP A 344 15.82 -18.87 -4.16
C ASP A 344 15.23 -18.46 -2.82
N VAL A 345 14.26 -19.21 -2.30
CA VAL A 345 13.53 -18.88 -1.08
C VAL A 345 13.83 -19.91 0.00
N ARG A 346 14.29 -19.46 1.18
CA ARG A 346 14.40 -20.34 2.35
C ARG A 346 13.01 -20.68 2.86
N LYS A 347 12.81 -21.92 3.34
CA LYS A 347 11.48 -22.43 3.75
C LYS A 347 10.75 -21.61 4.81
N GLN A 348 11.46 -20.80 5.58
CA GLN A 348 10.91 -20.03 6.70
C GLN A 348 10.51 -18.60 6.32
N VAL A 349 10.84 -18.15 5.11
CA VAL A 349 10.61 -16.75 4.68
C VAL A 349 9.12 -16.36 4.64
N ASN A 350 8.23 -17.30 4.43
CA ASN A 350 6.79 -17.06 4.40
C ASN A 350 6.11 -17.07 5.79
N ASN A 351 6.88 -17.39 6.85
CA ASN A 351 6.39 -17.33 8.21
C ASN A 351 7.18 -16.27 8.97
N TYR A 352 6.48 -15.34 9.59
CA TYR A 352 7.15 -14.32 10.40
C TYR A 352 7.93 -14.97 11.56
N ASN A 353 9.15 -14.51 11.80
CA ASN A 353 9.98 -15.03 12.88
C ASN A 353 9.73 -14.23 14.18
N SER A 354 8.75 -14.66 14.98
CA SER A 354 8.36 -14.01 16.25
C SER A 354 9.54 -13.81 17.22
N ARG A 355 10.58 -14.64 17.16
CA ARG A 355 11.77 -14.49 18.02
C ARG A 355 12.52 -13.19 17.75
N LEU A 356 12.45 -12.66 16.54
CA LEU A 356 13.06 -11.36 16.22
C LEU A 356 12.29 -10.22 16.89
N ALA A 357 10.96 -10.27 16.87
CA ALA A 357 10.11 -9.30 17.56
C ALA A 357 10.24 -9.39 19.08
N GLU A 358 10.31 -10.59 19.64
CA GLU A 358 10.55 -10.79 21.08
C GLU A 358 11.88 -10.19 21.55
N ARG A 359 12.97 -10.40 20.79
CA ARG A 359 14.27 -9.81 21.11
C ARG A 359 14.22 -8.29 21.01
N TRP A 360 13.63 -7.76 19.96
CA TRP A 360 13.43 -6.33 19.78
C TRP A 360 12.61 -5.73 20.93
N ALA A 361 11.53 -6.41 21.35
CA ALA A 361 10.73 -5.97 22.49
C ALA A 361 11.52 -5.96 23.79
N SER A 362 12.43 -6.91 24.01
CA SER A 362 13.33 -6.90 25.17
C SER A 362 14.23 -5.66 25.18
N GLU A 363 14.80 -5.30 24.03
CA GLU A 363 15.61 -4.08 23.87
C GLU A 363 14.79 -2.81 24.16
N VAL A 364 13.53 -2.76 23.69
CA VAL A 364 12.60 -1.67 23.98
C VAL A 364 12.28 -1.61 25.48
N GLY A 365 12.07 -2.76 26.12
CA GLY A 365 11.81 -2.87 27.57
C GLY A 365 12.97 -2.37 28.43
N GLU A 366 14.19 -2.76 28.10
CA GLU A 366 15.41 -2.30 28.77
C GLU A 366 15.61 -0.78 28.64
N ALA A 367 15.36 -0.26 27.44
CA ALA A 367 15.44 1.17 27.18
C ALA A 367 14.34 1.96 27.93
N ALA A 368 13.13 1.41 28.00
CA ALA A 368 12.04 2.00 28.78
C ALA A 368 12.39 2.00 30.28
N GLU A 369 12.91 0.90 30.85
CA GLU A 369 13.39 0.83 32.22
C GLU A 369 14.45 1.91 32.50
N SER A 370 15.41 2.07 31.60
CA SER A 370 16.44 3.11 31.72
C SER A 370 15.87 4.53 31.72
N LEU A 371 14.79 4.77 30.92
CA LEU A 371 14.20 6.10 30.78
C LEU A 371 13.30 6.48 31.95
N VAL A 372 12.44 5.55 32.42
CA VAL A 372 11.42 5.83 33.47
C VAL A 372 11.80 5.31 34.86
N GLY A 373 12.89 4.56 34.98
CA GLY A 373 13.41 4.06 36.27
C GLY A 373 12.67 2.85 36.84
N ALA A 374 11.80 2.19 36.06
CA ALA A 374 11.05 1.00 36.46
C ALA A 374 10.87 0.05 35.27
N ARG A 375 10.88 -1.26 35.54
CA ARG A 375 10.59 -2.27 34.51
C ARG A 375 9.15 -2.15 34.01
N PRO A 376 8.86 -2.47 32.75
CA PRO A 376 7.49 -2.49 32.25
C PRO A 376 6.53 -3.33 33.13
N SER A 377 6.99 -4.47 33.65
CA SER A 377 6.22 -5.33 34.58
C SER A 377 5.88 -4.69 35.92
N ASP A 378 6.70 -3.74 36.38
CA ASP A 378 6.65 -3.15 37.72
C ASP A 378 6.00 -1.76 37.70
N LEU A 379 5.56 -1.29 36.52
CA LEU A 379 4.88 -0.01 36.35
C LEU A 379 3.56 0.01 37.15
N PRO A 380 3.29 1.08 37.93
CA PRO A 380 2.01 1.23 38.62
C PRO A 380 0.84 1.21 37.64
N GLU A 381 -0.32 0.75 38.08
CA GLU A 381 -1.53 0.72 37.24
C GLU A 381 -1.94 2.12 36.73
N ALA A 382 -1.65 3.16 37.50
CA ALA A 382 -1.91 4.55 37.12
C ALA A 382 -0.89 5.12 36.12
N PHE A 383 0.22 4.42 35.85
CA PHE A 383 1.20 4.85 34.87
C PHE A 383 0.65 4.56 33.46
N GLU A 384 0.56 5.57 32.62
CA GLU A 384 -0.05 5.44 31.32
C GLU A 384 0.98 5.22 30.22
N VAL A 385 0.69 4.27 29.33
CA VAL A 385 1.48 4.01 28.14
C VAL A 385 0.63 4.30 26.90
N HIS A 386 1.20 5.04 25.96
CA HIS A 386 0.59 5.35 24.68
C HIS A 386 1.46 4.82 23.55
N ILE A 387 0.90 3.97 22.70
CA ILE A 387 1.60 3.43 21.53
C ILE A 387 1.21 4.28 20.33
N VAL A 388 2.22 4.70 19.57
CA VAL A 388 2.05 5.43 18.30
C VAL A 388 2.85 4.69 17.25
N SER A 389 2.21 4.29 16.15
CA SER A 389 2.90 3.85 14.93
C SER A 389 2.83 4.98 13.92
N SER A 390 3.98 5.58 13.62
CA SER A 390 4.07 6.71 12.71
C SER A 390 5.44 6.74 12.03
N ASN A 391 6.01 7.89 11.81
CA ASN A 391 7.38 8.05 11.36
C ASN A 391 8.30 8.49 12.52
N ALA A 392 9.60 8.33 12.32
CA ALA A 392 10.61 8.60 13.33
C ALA A 392 10.85 10.09 13.64
N HIS A 393 10.07 11.03 13.10
CA HIS A 393 10.34 12.47 13.26
C HIS A 393 9.13 13.34 13.61
N SER A 394 7.90 12.98 13.21
CA SER A 394 6.74 13.86 13.44
C SER A 394 6.44 14.07 14.92
N VAL A 395 6.50 13.01 15.72
CA VAL A 395 6.26 13.06 17.16
C VAL A 395 7.35 13.90 17.86
N SER A 396 8.63 13.62 17.58
CA SER A 396 9.73 14.36 18.20
C SER A 396 9.76 15.83 17.81
N ASN A 397 9.44 16.17 16.56
CA ASN A 397 9.35 17.56 16.11
C ASN A 397 8.27 18.34 16.89
N CYS A 398 7.14 17.69 17.20
CA CYS A 398 6.07 18.31 17.98
C CYS A 398 6.40 18.43 19.48
N LEU A 399 7.19 17.51 20.03
CA LEU A 399 7.46 17.43 21.47
C LEU A 399 8.81 18.06 21.88
N SER A 400 9.75 18.23 20.94
CA SER A 400 11.02 18.90 21.21
C SER A 400 10.91 20.42 21.00
N PRO A 401 11.34 21.26 21.96
CA PRO A 401 11.32 22.72 21.80
C PRO A 401 12.42 23.25 20.87
N TYR A 402 13.36 22.40 20.45
CA TYR A 402 14.59 22.82 19.75
C TYR A 402 14.31 23.55 18.44
N LEU A 403 13.51 22.95 17.54
CA LEU A 403 13.20 23.59 16.25
C LEU A 403 12.49 24.93 16.42
N GLY A 404 11.60 25.04 17.39
CA GLY A 404 10.93 26.29 17.73
C GLY A 404 11.93 27.38 18.15
N SER A 405 12.93 27.02 18.97
CA SER A 405 13.98 27.96 19.42
C SER A 405 14.91 28.39 18.27
N MET A 406 15.10 27.54 17.24
CA MET A 406 15.94 27.81 16.07
C MET A 406 15.16 28.41 14.89
N ARG A 407 13.85 28.65 15.01
CA ARG A 407 12.96 29.14 13.93
C ARG A 407 13.57 30.27 13.11
N GLY A 408 14.07 31.32 13.77
CA GLY A 408 14.61 32.47 13.09
C GLY A 408 15.87 32.17 12.26
N GLU A 409 16.71 31.25 12.72
CA GLU A 409 17.90 30.80 12.00
C GLU A 409 17.53 29.94 10.79
N ILE A 410 16.63 28.96 10.98
CA ILE A 410 16.15 28.05 9.93
C ILE A 410 15.50 28.83 8.79
N LEU A 411 14.59 29.76 9.10
CA LEU A 411 13.87 30.53 8.09
C LEU A 411 14.80 31.44 7.29
N ARG A 412 15.77 32.16 7.94
CA ARG A 412 16.75 32.96 7.22
C ARG A 412 17.66 32.12 6.33
N TRP A 413 18.09 30.96 6.79
CA TRP A 413 18.88 30.02 6.00
C TRP A 413 18.13 29.55 4.75
N ALA A 414 16.85 29.20 4.91
CA ALA A 414 15.99 28.75 3.83
C ALA A 414 15.69 29.87 2.81
N GLU A 415 15.45 31.10 3.29
CA GLU A 415 15.21 32.27 2.44
C GLU A 415 16.43 32.57 1.53
N GLY A 416 17.64 32.53 2.09
CA GLY A 416 18.88 32.71 1.34
C GLY A 416 19.13 31.64 0.27
N ARG A 417 18.38 30.54 0.25
CA ARG A 417 18.46 29.45 -0.72
C ARG A 417 17.21 29.26 -1.59
N GLY A 418 16.22 30.13 -1.42
CA GLY A 418 14.96 30.02 -2.15
C GLY A 418 14.15 28.73 -1.81
N LEU A 419 14.31 28.19 -0.61
CA LEU A 419 13.65 26.95 -0.17
C LEU A 419 12.29 27.19 0.48
N ARG A 420 11.93 28.43 0.77
CA ARG A 420 10.64 28.77 1.38
C ARG A 420 9.51 28.64 0.37
N LEU A 421 8.43 28.01 0.81
CA LEU A 421 7.21 27.82 0.02
C LEU A 421 6.07 28.62 0.65
N PRO A 422 5.26 29.34 -0.12
CA PRO A 422 4.05 29.98 0.37
C PRO A 422 2.91 28.97 0.53
N GLY A 423 1.95 29.24 1.41
CA GLY A 423 0.69 28.50 1.49
C GLY A 423 0.63 27.42 2.57
N TRP A 424 1.50 27.49 3.58
CA TRP A 424 1.39 26.64 4.78
C TRP A 424 0.15 26.97 5.60
N ALA A 425 -0.58 25.92 6.04
CA ALA A 425 -1.72 26.08 6.91
C ALA A 425 -1.32 26.49 8.33
N GLU A 426 -0.26 25.85 8.83
CA GLU A 426 0.31 26.11 10.14
C GLU A 426 1.76 26.60 9.99
N PRO A 427 2.17 27.62 10.76
CA PRO A 427 3.55 28.14 10.69
C PRO A 427 4.62 27.11 11.04
N ASP A 428 4.29 26.14 11.89
CA ASP A 428 5.22 25.09 12.31
C ASP A 428 5.43 24.05 11.21
N ASP A 429 4.49 23.86 10.29
CA ASP A 429 4.62 22.91 9.19
C ASP A 429 5.77 23.32 8.24
N GLU A 430 5.94 24.62 7.97
CA GLU A 430 7.10 25.12 7.22
C GLU A 430 8.41 24.81 7.97
N LEU A 431 8.42 25.05 9.27
CA LEU A 431 9.59 24.78 10.11
C LEU A 431 9.98 23.30 10.06
N TYR A 432 9.02 22.40 10.19
CA TYR A 432 9.25 20.96 10.14
C TYR A 432 9.69 20.47 8.76
N HIS A 433 9.19 21.10 7.69
CA HIS A 433 9.67 20.85 6.34
C HIS A 433 11.16 21.18 6.18
N LEU A 434 11.56 22.34 6.70
CA LEU A 434 12.92 22.87 6.56
C LEU A 434 13.91 22.26 7.56
N ALA A 435 13.43 21.61 8.63
CA ALA A 435 14.27 21.06 9.69
C ALA A 435 15.29 20.04 9.17
N ARG A 436 14.85 19.09 8.38
CA ARG A 436 15.72 18.02 7.88
C ARG A 436 16.86 18.55 6.99
N PRO A 437 16.61 19.29 5.91
CA PRO A 437 17.68 19.81 5.07
C PRO A 437 18.60 20.79 5.82
N TRP A 438 18.07 21.53 6.83
CA TRP A 438 18.89 22.39 7.66
C TRP A 438 19.82 21.59 8.58
N LEU A 439 19.34 20.55 9.25
CA LEU A 439 20.14 19.67 10.11
C LEU A 439 21.19 18.87 9.30
N GLU A 440 20.87 18.50 8.06
CA GLU A 440 21.83 17.87 7.15
C GLU A 440 22.95 18.84 6.73
N ALA A 441 22.62 20.12 6.53
CA ALA A 441 23.59 21.16 6.20
C ALA A 441 24.49 21.57 7.38
N PHE A 442 24.05 21.34 8.62
CA PHE A 442 24.75 21.76 9.85
C PHE A 442 24.89 20.59 10.85
N PRO A 443 25.92 19.72 10.73
CA PRO A 443 26.12 18.58 11.62
C PRO A 443 26.21 18.95 13.12
N GLY A 444 26.72 20.12 13.46
CA GLY A 444 26.75 20.65 14.84
C GLY A 444 25.34 20.86 15.41
N ARG A 445 24.44 21.42 14.59
CA ARG A 445 23.03 21.63 14.96
C ARG A 445 22.27 20.32 15.12
N ARG A 446 22.63 19.30 14.36
CA ARG A 446 22.07 17.95 14.52
C ARG A 446 22.41 17.34 15.88
N ARG A 447 23.64 17.58 16.39
CA ARG A 447 24.04 17.16 17.73
C ARG A 447 23.26 17.92 18.82
N GLU A 448 23.17 19.24 18.71
CA GLU A 448 22.38 20.06 19.64
C GLU A 448 20.90 19.64 19.66
N ALA A 449 20.32 19.31 18.51
CA ALA A 449 18.95 18.80 18.42
C ALA A 449 18.80 17.48 19.20
N ALA A 450 19.72 16.54 19.05
CA ALA A 450 19.71 15.26 19.77
C ALA A 450 19.86 15.46 21.29
N GLU A 451 20.72 16.37 21.72
CA GLU A 451 20.89 16.74 23.14
C GLU A 451 19.60 17.38 23.71
N ALA A 452 18.95 18.25 22.95
CA ALA A 452 17.69 18.86 23.33
C ALA A 452 16.53 17.83 23.39
N GLU A 453 16.47 16.88 22.47
CA GLU A 453 15.53 15.76 22.51
C GLU A 453 15.74 14.92 23.78
N ALA A 454 16.98 14.54 24.09
CA ALA A 454 17.31 13.79 25.31
C ALA A 454 16.94 14.58 26.58
N ALA A 455 17.18 15.90 26.60
CA ALA A 455 16.75 16.77 27.69
C ALA A 455 15.22 16.85 27.82
N ALA A 456 14.48 16.79 26.72
CA ALA A 456 13.02 16.71 26.69
C ALA A 456 12.46 15.30 26.97
N GLY A 457 13.29 14.34 27.38
CA GLY A 457 12.86 12.99 27.70
C GLY A 457 12.62 12.10 26.49
N ILE A 458 13.16 12.43 25.32
CA ILE A 458 13.03 11.65 24.09
C ILE A 458 14.29 10.79 23.92
N LEU A 459 14.14 9.47 23.97
CA LEU A 459 15.19 8.49 23.71
C LEU A 459 14.93 7.80 22.38
N ARG A 460 15.91 7.81 21.49
CA ARG A 460 15.86 7.13 20.19
C ARG A 460 16.63 5.82 20.26
N LEU A 461 15.97 4.74 19.87
CA LEU A 461 16.61 3.45 19.60
C LEU A 461 16.87 3.36 18.10
N PRO A 462 18.08 2.98 17.69
CA PRO A 462 18.40 2.85 16.27
C PRO A 462 17.63 1.70 15.63
N GLU A 463 17.51 1.75 14.33
CA GLU A 463 17.03 0.62 13.55
C GLU A 463 17.91 -0.61 13.78
N THR A 464 17.29 -1.75 14.06
CA THR A 464 18.00 -3.01 14.28
C THR A 464 17.93 -3.90 13.04
N VAL A 465 18.93 -4.73 12.84
CA VAL A 465 18.92 -5.75 11.77
C VAL A 465 17.77 -6.74 11.95
N THR A 466 17.29 -6.93 13.19
CA THR A 466 16.26 -7.90 13.52
C THR A 466 14.89 -7.53 12.95
N THR A 467 14.41 -6.32 13.22
CA THR A 467 13.08 -5.87 12.79
C THR A 467 13.11 -4.73 11.78
N GLY A 468 14.20 -3.97 11.72
CA GLY A 468 14.30 -2.77 10.90
C GLY A 468 13.43 -1.62 11.38
N ILE A 469 12.91 -1.68 12.60
CA ILE A 469 12.02 -0.66 13.14
C ILE A 469 12.79 0.23 14.12
N GLN A 470 12.75 1.53 13.87
CA GLN A 470 13.20 2.54 14.81
C GLN A 470 12.14 2.78 15.88
N VAL A 471 12.59 3.03 17.11
CA VAL A 471 11.71 3.33 18.23
C VAL A 471 12.12 4.64 18.87
N GLN A 472 11.14 5.43 19.26
CA GLN A 472 11.30 6.59 20.13
C GLN A 472 10.50 6.35 21.40
N LEU A 473 11.16 6.43 22.52
CA LEU A 473 10.54 6.43 23.85
C LEU A 473 10.50 7.87 24.36
N VAL A 474 9.33 8.30 24.80
CA VAL A 474 9.15 9.66 25.33
C VAL A 474 8.61 9.60 26.74
N ASP A 475 9.38 10.12 27.69
CA ASP A 475 8.92 10.35 29.05
C ASP A 475 7.95 11.55 29.06
N LEU A 476 6.66 11.28 29.23
CA LEU A 476 5.61 12.30 29.18
C LEU A 476 5.71 13.33 30.32
N ALA A 477 6.38 13.00 31.42
CA ALA A 477 6.59 13.95 32.50
C ALA A 477 7.58 15.06 32.12
N ARG A 478 8.48 14.79 31.16
CA ARG A 478 9.53 15.71 30.68
C ARG A 478 9.19 16.36 29.35
N ALA A 479 8.31 15.74 28.57
CA ALA A 479 7.96 16.20 27.24
C ALA A 479 7.14 17.50 27.28
N ALA A 480 7.42 18.39 26.32
CA ALA A 480 6.75 19.69 26.24
C ALA A 480 5.22 19.54 26.08
N GLY A 481 4.46 20.23 26.94
CA GLY A 481 3.00 20.25 26.90
C GLY A 481 2.30 19.01 27.46
N MET A 482 3.03 18.02 28.00
CA MET A 482 2.47 16.78 28.56
C MET A 482 2.40 16.81 30.09
N GLY A 483 3.54 16.99 30.78
CA GLY A 483 3.63 17.27 32.22
C GLY A 483 3.04 16.24 33.19
N ARG A 484 2.88 14.98 32.78
CA ARG A 484 2.26 13.90 33.57
C ARG A 484 3.06 12.59 33.49
N PRO A 485 3.02 11.75 34.53
CA PRO A 485 3.69 10.47 34.51
C PRO A 485 3.13 9.57 33.39
N GLY A 486 3.99 9.09 32.52
CA GLY A 486 3.61 8.20 31.43
C GLY A 486 4.72 8.03 30.40
N LEU A 487 4.53 7.07 29.52
CA LEU A 487 5.45 6.72 28.45
C LEU A 487 4.71 6.75 27.10
N LEU A 488 5.28 7.44 26.12
CA LEU A 488 4.86 7.29 24.74
C LEU A 488 5.91 6.45 24.01
N VAL A 489 5.44 5.37 23.38
CA VAL A 489 6.24 4.49 22.53
C VAL A 489 5.88 4.77 21.09
N ASN A 490 6.71 5.52 20.37
CA ASN A 490 6.54 5.77 18.95
C ASN A 490 7.42 4.81 18.15
N ILE A 491 6.81 3.99 17.32
CA ILE A 491 7.51 3.11 16.39
C ILE A 491 7.43 3.66 14.96
N ASP A 492 8.49 3.48 14.19
CA ASP A 492 8.43 3.70 12.75
C ASP A 492 7.50 2.66 12.11
N PHE A 493 7.03 2.92 10.90
CA PHE A 493 6.06 2.06 10.22
C PHE A 493 6.56 0.62 10.14
N ALA A 494 5.82 -0.30 10.77
CA ALA A 494 5.92 -1.71 10.45
C ALA A 494 5.36 -1.94 9.03
N PHE A 495 5.83 -2.96 8.34
CA PHE A 495 5.45 -3.24 6.97
C PHE A 495 4.58 -4.50 6.86
N GLY A 496 3.34 -4.34 6.40
CA GLY A 496 2.44 -5.45 6.16
C GLY A 496 2.22 -6.33 7.40
N GLU A 497 2.41 -7.63 7.25
CA GLU A 497 2.22 -8.65 8.31
C GLU A 497 3.10 -8.43 9.56
N GLN A 498 4.25 -7.77 9.42
CA GLN A 498 5.12 -7.43 10.55
C GLN A 498 4.38 -6.61 11.63
N ALA A 499 3.39 -5.80 11.21
CA ALA A 499 2.61 -4.95 12.09
C ALA A 499 1.92 -5.75 13.22
N GLU A 500 1.47 -6.98 12.94
CA GLU A 500 0.81 -7.85 13.92
C GLU A 500 1.79 -8.25 15.04
N GLU A 501 2.97 -8.75 14.68
CA GLU A 501 3.95 -9.24 15.65
C GLU A 501 4.60 -8.11 16.47
N ILE A 502 4.86 -6.97 15.84
CA ILE A 502 5.38 -5.79 16.53
C ILE A 502 4.36 -5.28 17.56
N MET A 503 3.09 -5.17 17.16
CA MET A 503 2.04 -4.73 18.07
C MET A 503 1.81 -5.75 19.18
N ARG A 504 1.75 -7.05 18.87
CA ARG A 504 1.65 -8.12 19.86
C ARG A 504 2.77 -8.04 20.90
N SER A 505 4.00 -7.86 20.44
CA SER A 505 5.18 -7.73 21.30
C SER A 505 5.10 -6.53 22.24
N LEU A 506 4.65 -5.37 21.75
CA LEU A 506 4.46 -4.17 22.58
C LEU A 506 3.30 -4.34 23.58
N LEU A 507 2.21 -5.00 23.16
CA LEU A 507 1.08 -5.26 24.05
C LEU A 507 1.44 -6.27 25.15
N LEU A 508 2.25 -7.29 24.86
CA LEU A 508 2.77 -8.18 25.88
C LEU A 508 3.68 -7.46 26.87
N LEU A 509 4.45 -6.46 26.41
CA LEU A 509 5.36 -5.69 27.26
C LEU A 509 4.63 -4.67 28.14
N PHE A 510 3.63 -3.96 27.61
CA PHE A 510 3.00 -2.79 28.25
C PHE A 510 1.48 -2.91 28.44
N GLY A 511 0.84 -3.98 28.01
CA GLY A 511 -0.62 -4.05 27.79
C GLY A 511 -1.49 -3.58 28.96
N ARG A 512 -1.10 -3.87 30.20
CA ARG A 512 -1.83 -3.41 31.41
C ARG A 512 -1.90 -1.89 31.52
N ASN A 513 -0.85 -1.20 31.06
CA ASN A 513 -0.69 0.23 31.16
C ASN A 513 -1.11 0.98 29.90
N VAL A 514 -1.38 0.27 28.80
CA VAL A 514 -1.75 0.90 27.52
C VAL A 514 -3.11 1.57 27.62
N ARG A 515 -3.12 2.88 27.36
CA ARG A 515 -4.32 3.74 27.33
C ARG A 515 -4.77 4.07 25.94
N SER A 516 -3.83 4.24 25.01
CA SER A 516 -4.17 4.45 23.62
C SER A 516 -3.19 3.81 22.66
N ILE A 517 -3.73 3.39 21.51
CA ILE A 517 -2.98 2.87 20.38
C ILE A 517 -3.38 3.73 19.18
N ASN A 518 -2.39 4.39 18.58
CA ASN A 518 -2.59 5.35 17.51
C ASN A 518 -1.74 4.93 16.30
N VAL A 519 -2.38 4.66 15.20
CA VAL A 519 -1.73 4.27 13.94
C VAL A 519 -1.91 5.39 12.93
N LEU A 520 -0.80 5.98 12.51
CA LEU A 520 -0.75 7.00 11.48
C LEU A 520 -0.07 6.39 10.25
N GLY A 521 -0.70 6.52 9.11
CA GLY A 521 -0.12 5.94 7.91
C GLY A 521 -0.31 6.79 6.67
N LYS A 522 0.22 6.25 5.58
CA LYS A 522 -0.14 6.64 4.23
C LYS A 522 -1.11 5.62 3.69
N ALA A 523 -2.07 6.08 2.92
CA ALA A 523 -2.99 5.22 2.21
C ALA A 523 -3.15 5.68 0.77
N GLY A 524 -3.50 4.75 -0.10
CA GLY A 524 -4.05 5.09 -1.40
C GLY A 524 -5.55 5.37 -1.24
N ALA A 525 -6.08 6.46 -1.79
CA ALA A 525 -7.50 6.72 -1.76
C ALA A 525 -8.21 6.13 -2.98
N LEU A 526 -9.40 5.59 -2.76
CA LEU A 526 -10.32 5.16 -3.82
C LEU A 526 -11.28 6.29 -4.23
N ALA A 527 -11.34 7.36 -3.42
CA ALA A 527 -12.04 8.61 -3.71
C ALA A 527 -11.36 9.75 -2.94
N GLY A 528 -11.40 10.98 -3.45
CA GLY A 528 -10.79 12.15 -2.84
C GLY A 528 -9.52 12.60 -3.56
N ALA A 529 -8.68 13.37 -2.88
CA ALA A 529 -7.47 13.97 -3.41
C ALA A 529 -6.23 13.63 -2.56
N ARG A 530 -5.04 13.78 -3.13
CA ARG A 530 -3.78 13.65 -2.39
C ARG A 530 -3.72 14.69 -1.25
N GLY A 531 -3.31 14.24 -0.08
CA GLY A 531 -3.28 15.05 1.13
C GLY A 531 -4.60 15.13 1.90
N ASP A 532 -5.69 14.52 1.41
CA ASP A 532 -6.88 14.29 2.22
C ASP A 532 -6.57 13.30 3.36
N VAL A 533 -7.46 13.22 4.34
CA VAL A 533 -7.33 12.29 5.47
C VAL A 533 -8.43 11.25 5.43
N LEU A 534 -8.06 9.99 5.67
CA LEU A 534 -8.98 8.88 5.79
C LEU A 534 -9.06 8.42 7.25
N VAL A 535 -10.29 8.28 7.73
CA VAL A 535 -10.62 7.79 9.08
C VAL A 535 -11.36 6.47 8.93
N PRO A 536 -10.69 5.33 9.18
CA PRO A 536 -11.32 4.03 8.97
C PRO A 536 -12.41 3.73 9.99
N THR A 537 -13.51 3.18 9.51
CA THR A 537 -14.59 2.60 10.32
C THR A 537 -14.48 1.09 10.44
N ALA A 538 -13.74 0.46 9.53
CA ALA A 538 -13.47 -0.97 9.48
C ALA A 538 -12.24 -1.25 8.62
N PHE A 539 -11.68 -2.45 8.74
CA PHE A 539 -10.73 -3.00 7.78
C PHE A 539 -11.29 -4.22 7.07
N ILE A 540 -10.96 -4.38 5.79
CA ILE A 540 -11.28 -5.54 4.99
C ILE A 540 -9.98 -6.18 4.53
N GLU A 541 -9.80 -7.47 4.82
CA GLU A 541 -8.65 -8.21 4.35
C GLU A 541 -8.88 -8.72 2.93
N GLN A 542 -8.02 -8.32 1.99
CA GLN A 542 -8.15 -8.71 0.59
C GLN A 542 -8.11 -10.23 0.35
N ALA A 543 -7.34 -10.95 1.15
CA ALA A 543 -7.12 -12.39 0.95
C ALA A 543 -8.39 -13.23 1.10
N ASN A 544 -9.31 -12.84 1.99
CA ASN A 544 -10.49 -13.62 2.37
C ASN A 544 -11.76 -12.78 2.53
N ASP A 545 -11.72 -11.50 2.17
CA ASP A 545 -12.79 -10.51 2.36
C ASP A 545 -13.30 -10.42 3.82
N ALA A 546 -12.43 -10.77 4.80
CA ALA A 546 -12.77 -10.68 6.20
C ALA A 546 -12.97 -9.21 6.61
N PHE A 547 -14.18 -8.89 7.03
CA PHE A 547 -14.54 -7.56 7.49
C PHE A 547 -14.36 -7.48 9.01
N ARG A 548 -13.55 -6.50 9.46
CA ARG A 548 -13.29 -6.24 10.86
C ARG A 548 -13.70 -4.80 11.20
N PRO A 549 -14.83 -4.60 11.92
CA PRO A 549 -15.23 -3.27 12.35
C PRO A 549 -14.24 -2.73 13.38
N LEU A 550 -13.98 -1.42 13.30
CA LEU A 550 -13.34 -0.71 14.39
C LEU A 550 -14.42 -0.32 15.40
N PRO A 551 -14.30 -0.71 16.66
CA PRO A 551 -15.18 -0.22 17.71
C PRO A 551 -15.09 1.30 17.77
N GLY A 552 -16.23 1.99 17.79
CA GLY A 552 -16.29 3.44 17.86
C GLY A 552 -15.57 3.98 19.09
N GLU A 553 -14.91 5.13 18.96
CA GLU A 553 -14.36 5.86 20.11
C GLU A 553 -15.50 6.32 21.04
N PRO A 554 -15.28 6.35 22.36
CA PRO A 554 -16.13 7.11 23.27
C PRO A 554 -16.07 8.60 22.88
N GLY A 555 -17.14 9.15 22.31
CA GLY A 555 -17.18 10.51 21.77
C GLY A 555 -17.26 10.62 20.25
N GLY A 556 -17.19 9.48 19.54
CA GLY A 556 -17.46 9.34 18.11
C GLY A 556 -16.31 9.74 17.21
N LEU A 557 -16.18 9.01 16.10
CA LEU A 557 -15.31 9.38 14.97
C LEU A 557 -15.62 10.79 14.43
N GLU A 558 -16.90 11.23 14.51
CA GLU A 558 -17.34 12.55 14.11
C GLU A 558 -16.57 13.69 14.78
N GLY A 559 -16.19 13.55 16.05
CA GLY A 559 -15.39 14.54 16.76
C GLY A 559 -13.97 14.66 16.20
N THR A 560 -13.32 13.55 15.90
CA THR A 560 -11.97 13.52 15.31
C THR A 560 -11.97 14.05 13.89
N SER A 561 -12.91 13.60 13.05
CA SER A 561 -13.04 14.06 11.66
C SER A 561 -13.33 15.56 11.58
N SER A 562 -14.18 16.08 12.46
CA SER A 562 -14.52 17.52 12.53
C SER A 562 -13.29 18.36 12.92
N ARG A 563 -12.50 17.93 13.93
CA ARG A 563 -11.28 18.64 14.33
C ARG A 563 -10.20 18.60 13.25
N LEU A 564 -10.02 17.45 12.60
CA LEU A 564 -9.09 17.32 11.47
C LEU A 564 -9.53 18.16 10.28
N GLY A 565 -10.84 18.18 9.95
CA GLY A 565 -11.38 19.02 8.88
C GLY A 565 -11.12 20.51 9.12
N ALA A 566 -11.27 20.97 10.37
CA ALA A 566 -10.97 22.36 10.75
C ALA A 566 -9.45 22.67 10.64
N ALA A 567 -8.59 21.72 11.03
CA ALA A 567 -7.13 21.91 10.99
C ALA A 567 -6.55 21.87 9.56
N LEU A 568 -7.23 21.23 8.63
CA LEU A 568 -6.72 20.95 7.28
C LEU A 568 -7.09 21.99 6.21
N LEU A 569 -7.82 23.05 6.58
CA LEU A 569 -8.10 24.21 5.72
C LEU A 569 -8.46 23.84 4.26
N GLY A 570 -9.63 23.18 4.08
CA GLY A 570 -10.20 22.90 2.75
C GLY A 570 -9.75 21.56 2.12
N ARG A 571 -9.06 20.70 2.87
CA ARG A 571 -8.80 19.30 2.49
C ARG A 571 -9.96 18.42 2.97
N GLY A 572 -10.19 17.33 2.23
CA GLY A 572 -11.23 16.37 2.57
C GLY A 572 -10.84 15.49 3.77
N VAL A 573 -11.84 15.12 4.55
CA VAL A 573 -11.77 14.02 5.52
C VAL A 573 -12.83 13.03 5.13
N ALA A 574 -12.44 11.78 4.83
CA ALA A 574 -13.35 10.73 4.44
C ALA A 574 -13.37 9.62 5.49
N GLU A 575 -14.58 9.21 5.89
CA GLU A 575 -14.81 8.08 6.79
C GLU A 575 -15.31 6.87 6.01
N GLY A 576 -14.81 5.69 6.33
CA GLY A 576 -15.27 4.45 5.71
C GLY A 576 -14.30 3.30 5.89
N PRO A 577 -14.66 2.09 5.41
CA PRO A 577 -13.76 0.95 5.45
C PRO A 577 -12.49 1.18 4.64
N LEU A 578 -11.37 0.64 5.10
CA LEU A 578 -10.13 0.52 4.33
C LEU A 578 -9.87 -0.92 3.94
N LEU A 579 -9.30 -1.10 2.75
CA LEU A 579 -8.86 -2.39 2.26
C LEU A 579 -7.39 -2.61 2.64
N THR A 580 -7.10 -3.63 3.43
CA THR A 580 -5.73 -4.08 3.67
C THR A 580 -5.31 -5.03 2.56
N VAL A 581 -4.30 -4.62 1.77
CA VAL A 581 -3.81 -5.36 0.60
C VAL A 581 -2.46 -6.02 0.87
N GLY A 582 -2.24 -7.21 0.29
CA GLY A 582 -0.97 -7.92 0.42
C GLY A 582 0.18 -7.32 -0.41
N GLY A 583 -0.12 -6.45 -1.37
CA GLY A 583 0.87 -5.78 -2.22
C GLY A 583 0.25 -4.71 -3.10
N THR A 584 0.85 -3.52 -3.11
CA THR A 584 0.37 -2.36 -3.87
C THR A 584 0.35 -2.60 -5.38
N LEU A 585 1.34 -3.32 -5.90
CA LEU A 585 1.47 -3.63 -7.33
C LEU A 585 0.54 -4.76 -7.80
N LEU A 586 -0.17 -5.42 -6.89
CA LEU A 586 -1.09 -6.51 -7.21
C LEU A 586 -2.53 -6.04 -7.47
N GLN A 587 -2.80 -4.75 -7.33
CA GLN A 587 -4.15 -4.20 -7.48
C GLN A 587 -4.43 -3.82 -8.92
N ASN A 588 -5.53 -4.30 -9.48
CA ASN A 588 -6.07 -3.80 -10.74
C ASN A 588 -7.28 -2.88 -10.50
N ARG A 589 -7.64 -2.10 -11.52
CA ARG A 589 -8.75 -1.13 -11.40
C ARG A 589 -10.10 -1.80 -11.13
N ALA A 590 -10.35 -2.96 -11.71
CA ALA A 590 -11.61 -3.67 -11.53
C ALA A 590 -11.78 -4.14 -10.08
N MET A 591 -10.72 -4.72 -9.48
CA MET A 591 -10.70 -5.10 -8.07
C MET A 591 -10.90 -3.89 -7.15
N LEU A 592 -10.21 -2.78 -7.41
CA LEU A 592 -10.35 -1.56 -6.61
C LEU A 592 -11.76 -0.95 -6.71
N GLN A 593 -12.38 -0.96 -7.90
CA GLN A 593 -13.76 -0.54 -8.08
C GLN A 593 -14.74 -1.48 -7.35
N PHE A 594 -14.47 -2.77 -7.35
CA PHE A 594 -15.24 -3.74 -6.57
C PHE A 594 -15.24 -3.37 -5.09
N TYR A 595 -14.06 -3.19 -4.47
CA TYR A 595 -13.98 -2.83 -3.04
C TYR A 595 -14.60 -1.46 -2.75
N ARG A 596 -14.38 -0.47 -3.62
CA ARG A 596 -15.01 0.85 -3.48
C ARG A 596 -16.53 0.78 -3.49
N ARG A 597 -17.12 0.04 -4.44
CA ARG A 597 -18.57 0.08 -4.68
C ARG A 597 -19.34 -0.95 -3.88
N ILE A 598 -18.78 -2.15 -3.68
CA ILE A 598 -19.44 -3.23 -2.93
C ILE A 598 -19.23 -3.06 -1.42
N TRP A 599 -18.00 -2.78 -1.03
CA TRP A 599 -17.63 -2.69 0.37
C TRP A 599 -17.62 -1.26 0.92
N GLY A 600 -17.78 -0.26 0.07
CA GLY A 600 -17.71 1.14 0.44
C GLY A 600 -16.32 1.59 0.88
N CYS A 601 -15.25 0.89 0.44
CA CYS A 601 -13.90 1.24 0.82
C CYS A 601 -13.53 2.64 0.33
N VAL A 602 -13.03 3.47 1.24
CA VAL A 602 -12.56 4.83 0.93
C VAL A 602 -11.08 4.85 0.56
N GLY A 603 -10.32 3.81 0.95
CA GLY A 603 -8.89 3.71 0.64
C GLY A 603 -8.33 2.31 0.79
N ILE A 604 -7.04 2.20 0.48
CA ILE A 604 -6.24 0.97 0.58
C ILE A 604 -4.96 1.24 1.39
N GLU A 605 -4.57 0.28 2.20
CA GLU A 605 -3.35 0.30 3.00
C GLU A 605 -2.84 -1.15 3.20
N MET A 606 -1.76 -1.37 3.96
CA MET A 606 -1.11 -2.68 4.04
C MET A 606 -0.98 -3.22 5.47
N GLU A 607 -1.29 -2.45 6.50
CA GLU A 607 -0.95 -2.75 7.90
C GLU A 607 -2.14 -2.80 8.85
N GLY A 608 -3.24 -2.10 8.55
CA GLY A 608 -4.33 -1.84 9.49
C GLY A 608 -4.97 -3.08 10.08
N ILE A 609 -5.30 -4.07 9.25
CA ILE A 609 -5.91 -5.33 9.73
C ILE A 609 -4.97 -6.10 10.65
N TRP A 610 -3.66 -6.04 10.39
CA TRP A 610 -2.65 -6.75 11.17
C TRP A 610 -2.49 -6.14 12.57
N TYR A 611 -2.43 -4.80 12.66
CA TYR A 611 -2.49 -4.11 13.94
C TYR A 611 -3.76 -4.44 14.70
N LEU A 612 -4.92 -4.38 14.03
CA LEU A 612 -6.21 -4.64 14.66
C LEU A 612 -6.33 -6.07 15.20
N ARG A 613 -5.79 -7.06 14.49
CA ARG A 613 -5.75 -8.46 14.95
C ARG A 613 -5.01 -8.60 16.27
N ALA A 614 -3.79 -8.05 16.37
CA ALA A 614 -3.01 -8.10 17.61
C ALA A 614 -3.73 -7.40 18.78
N ILE A 615 -4.39 -6.27 18.50
CA ILE A 615 -5.15 -5.52 19.50
C ILE A 615 -6.33 -6.33 20.02
N LEU A 616 -7.14 -6.89 19.12
CA LEU A 616 -8.31 -7.69 19.49
C LEU A 616 -7.92 -8.97 20.22
N GLU A 617 -6.85 -9.65 19.80
CA GLU A 617 -6.30 -10.82 20.49
C GLU A 617 -5.85 -10.45 21.92
N ALA A 618 -5.15 -9.34 22.09
CA ALA A 618 -4.69 -8.90 23.42
C ALA A 618 -5.84 -8.52 24.35
N GLU A 619 -6.95 -8.01 23.84
CA GLU A 619 -8.17 -7.76 24.62
C GLU A 619 -8.86 -9.06 25.01
N GLU A 620 -9.03 -9.99 24.07
CA GLU A 620 -9.64 -11.29 24.29
C GLU A 620 -8.86 -12.10 25.35
N LEU A 621 -7.54 -12.02 25.32
CA LEU A 621 -6.65 -12.65 26.31
C LEU A 621 -6.55 -11.88 27.64
N GLY A 622 -7.18 -10.71 27.75
CA GLY A 622 -7.09 -9.85 28.94
C GLY A 622 -5.70 -9.23 29.18
N VAL A 623 -4.84 -9.22 28.17
CA VAL A 623 -3.53 -8.56 28.19
C VAL A 623 -3.71 -7.05 28.08
N LEU A 624 -4.56 -6.63 27.15
CA LEU A 624 -4.94 -5.24 26.97
C LEU A 624 -6.18 -4.93 27.79
N ARG A 625 -6.17 -3.79 28.49
CA ARG A 625 -7.29 -3.31 29.30
C ARG A 625 -8.49 -2.97 28.41
N PRO A 626 -9.73 -3.35 28.78
CA PRO A 626 -10.93 -2.90 28.09
C PRO A 626 -11.03 -1.37 28.05
N GLY A 627 -11.41 -0.81 26.90
CA GLY A 627 -11.57 0.63 26.73
C GLY A 627 -10.30 1.42 26.41
N ALA A 628 -9.20 0.76 26.09
CA ALA A 628 -8.04 1.42 25.49
C ALA A 628 -8.46 2.09 24.17
N LEU A 629 -8.13 3.38 24.03
CA LEU A 629 -8.46 4.15 22.83
C LEU A 629 -7.71 3.63 21.61
N ARG A 630 -8.37 3.52 20.48
CA ARG A 630 -7.79 3.06 19.22
C ARG A 630 -8.08 4.08 18.14
N ARG A 631 -7.03 4.68 17.57
CA ARG A 631 -7.12 5.63 16.48
C ARG A 631 -6.30 5.15 15.31
N PHE A 632 -6.94 5.09 14.16
CA PHE A 632 -6.30 4.82 12.89
C PHE A 632 -6.57 6.02 11.98
N LEU A 633 -5.52 6.70 11.56
CA LEU A 633 -5.61 7.94 10.79
C LEU A 633 -4.62 7.89 9.64
N TYR A 634 -5.10 8.04 8.42
CA TYR A 634 -4.25 7.93 7.23
C TYR A 634 -4.34 9.21 6.40
N TYR A 635 -3.23 9.65 5.83
CA TYR A 635 -3.26 10.69 4.82
C TYR A 635 -3.01 10.09 3.43
N VAL A 636 -3.67 10.66 2.43
CA VAL A 636 -3.69 10.13 1.06
C VAL A 636 -2.39 10.47 0.35
N SER A 637 -1.66 9.44 -0.07
CA SER A 637 -0.44 9.56 -0.87
C SER A 637 -0.66 9.28 -2.35
N ASP A 638 -1.59 8.38 -2.68
CA ASP A 638 -1.79 7.84 -4.02
C ASP A 638 -3.28 7.74 -4.36
N LEU A 639 -3.61 7.82 -5.65
CA LEU A 639 -4.97 7.71 -6.17
C LEU A 639 -5.04 6.59 -7.23
N PRO A 640 -5.05 5.31 -6.84
CA PRO A 640 -4.85 4.18 -7.75
C PRO A 640 -5.97 4.02 -8.80
N LEU A 641 -7.11 4.70 -8.63
CA LEU A 641 -8.20 4.71 -9.61
C LEU A 641 -8.11 5.86 -10.61
N GLU A 642 -7.26 6.85 -10.40
CA GLU A 642 -7.07 7.95 -11.36
C GLU A 642 -6.21 7.54 -12.54
N ALA A 643 -6.57 8.04 -13.72
CA ALA A 643 -5.80 7.80 -14.93
C ALA A 643 -4.55 8.71 -14.95
N GLY A 644 -3.38 8.11 -15.21
CA GLY A 644 -2.14 8.87 -15.39
C GLY A 644 -1.35 9.12 -14.12
N GLN A 645 -1.78 8.64 -12.95
CA GLN A 645 -0.99 8.75 -11.74
C GLN A 645 0.29 7.91 -11.83
N ARG A 646 1.42 8.53 -11.50
CA ARG A 646 2.73 7.87 -11.52
C ARG A 646 3.12 7.39 -10.12
N LEU A 647 3.43 6.11 -9.98
CA LEU A 647 3.90 5.46 -8.75
C LEU A 647 5.08 6.17 -8.06
N SER A 648 5.94 6.83 -8.85
CA SER A 648 7.14 7.50 -8.35
C SER A 648 6.92 8.96 -8.01
N GLU A 649 5.73 9.49 -8.21
CA GLU A 649 5.45 10.89 -7.94
C GLU A 649 5.48 11.13 -6.43
N ARG A 650 6.55 11.76 -5.98
CA ARG A 650 6.67 12.16 -4.56
C ARG A 650 5.58 13.18 -4.26
N MET A 651 4.97 13.03 -3.09
CA MET A 651 4.10 14.08 -2.57
C MET A 651 4.88 15.39 -2.46
N GLY A 652 4.28 16.47 -2.95
CA GLY A 652 4.79 17.82 -2.70
C GLY A 652 4.81 18.10 -1.20
N PRO A 653 5.71 18.97 -0.72
CA PRO A 653 5.77 19.31 0.70
C PRO A 653 4.42 19.81 1.24
N LEU A 654 3.72 20.64 0.47
CA LEU A 654 2.39 21.14 0.84
C LEU A 654 1.28 20.08 0.79
N GLU A 655 1.47 18.97 0.09
CA GLU A 655 0.51 17.86 0.08
C GLU A 655 0.68 16.94 1.28
N GLY A 656 1.91 16.60 1.65
CA GLY A 656 2.21 15.55 2.64
C GLY A 656 2.42 16.04 4.06
N ILE A 657 3.04 17.21 4.25
CA ILE A 657 3.43 17.70 5.57
C ILE A 657 2.23 18.17 6.40
N PRO A 658 1.33 19.02 5.88
CA PRO A 658 0.20 19.49 6.67
C PRO A 658 -0.70 18.36 7.20
N PRO A 659 -1.14 17.36 6.41
CA PRO A 659 -1.96 16.28 6.94
C PRO A 659 -1.20 15.40 7.94
N LEU A 660 0.08 15.11 7.71
CA LEU A 660 0.91 14.35 8.66
C LEU A 660 0.95 15.03 10.03
N TYR A 661 1.24 16.34 10.06
CA TYR A 661 1.35 17.05 11.34
C TYR A 661 -0.01 17.39 11.95
N ALA A 662 -1.07 17.58 11.16
CA ALA A 662 -2.43 17.71 11.68
C ALA A 662 -2.85 16.43 12.43
N ILE A 663 -2.62 15.25 11.85
CA ILE A 663 -2.88 13.96 12.50
C ILE A 663 -1.99 13.79 13.74
N THR A 664 -0.69 14.11 13.65
CA THR A 664 0.23 14.00 14.79
C THR A 664 -0.21 14.88 15.96
N ARG A 665 -0.58 16.14 15.70
CA ARG A 665 -1.10 17.06 16.72
C ARG A 665 -2.42 16.58 17.32
N GLU A 666 -3.34 16.03 16.53
CA GLU A 666 -4.60 15.46 17.00
C GLU A 666 -4.35 14.29 17.98
N VAL A 667 -3.44 13.38 17.61
CA VAL A 667 -3.04 12.27 18.48
C VAL A 667 -2.41 12.76 19.78
N LEU A 668 -1.45 13.67 19.71
CA LEU A 668 -0.77 14.20 20.90
C LEU A 668 -1.71 15.00 21.81
N SER A 669 -2.63 15.78 21.22
CA SER A 669 -3.70 16.46 21.96
C SER A 669 -4.61 15.46 22.68
N GLY A 670 -5.03 14.40 22.00
CA GLY A 670 -5.81 13.32 22.62
C GLY A 670 -5.07 12.63 23.76
N ILE A 671 -3.76 12.46 23.65
CA ILE A 671 -2.92 11.93 24.73
C ILE A 671 -2.86 12.92 25.88
N SER A 672 -2.68 14.21 25.66
CA SER A 672 -2.61 15.21 26.73
C SER A 672 -3.93 15.40 27.49
N HIS A 673 -5.09 15.21 26.86
CA HIS A 673 -6.42 15.42 27.42
C HIS A 673 -7.08 14.15 28.00
N SER A 674 -6.51 12.96 27.80
CA SER A 674 -7.10 11.69 28.28
C SER A 674 -7.18 11.54 29.81
N ALA A 675 -6.85 12.57 30.59
CA ALA A 675 -6.84 12.59 32.04
C ALA A 675 -7.98 13.40 32.69
N ALA A 676 -8.99 13.87 31.92
CA ALA A 676 -10.13 14.60 32.46
C ALA A 676 -11.37 13.71 32.67
#